data_c5868a9345b6b47773523a6ebdcc8c5f
#
_entry.id   c5868a9345b6b47773523a6ebdcc8c5f
#
_cell.length_a   1.000
_cell.length_b   1.000
_cell.length_c   1.000
_cell.angle_alpha   90.00
_cell.angle_beta   90.00
_cell.angle_gamma   90.00
#
_symmetry.space_group_name_H-M   'P 1'
#
loop_
_entity.id
_entity.type
_entity.pdbx_description
1 polymer ?
#
loop_
_entity_poly.entity_id
_entity_poly.type
_entity_poly.pdbx_seq_one_letter_code
_entity_poly.pdbx_strand_id
1 'polypeptide(L)'
;LIKAGYIMTAKRVYWMKVADRVKRDNVVIQPVRGNILSCDGQLLASSLPEFKIFMDFQQLHDAGNDSLWDAKEKQICKGLHEIFPEQSPAEFKANLDKGRKKRSRHWPVWPYRINYNTYSEVLKLPVFNLTKFQSGFHCEELNSRENPFGTLAERTVGDMYALKDGGRLPRCGLELSFDKLLRGTNGIGHRRKVLNKYLDIIDKEPVNGYDIITTIDVGIQDLAERAVIEELKQPEVNGDVGVAIVMEVKTGDIKAIVNIDKCYTPDGQIIYKEIKNHAVSDLMEPGSVFKPVSIMTALQDGMCDTSKIVDTGNGVWPMYGREMKDHNWRRGGYGVMNMATTLRVSSNIGVSRIIDEYYHNDPEKFVRGVYRSGIASDLHIPIVGASPAKIRMPKKNKRGEWLNWSNTALPWMSIGYESQVPPISTLTFYNAIANNGCMMQPRFVKASIQNGEVTEYPPQVVKGHSQIASPAVIKKMQVMLEHVVSEGLGKKAGSTSFKVAGKTGTAQISKGTAGYKNGMTHYLLSFAGYFPADNPKYSCIVCIQKGGLPASGGGMSGVVFHHIAEGIMAQSEGRDVRQARDSASVFVPQVKNGNILSADFVLSQLGIKTKRNYIANIANTSALWGQAKTGTHYVDLVHQGVPSTKHVPDVMGMGARDAVYLMEQRGVKCRIIGRGKVVKQSIPPGQYIHRRETCTLTLE
;
A
#
# COMPACT_ATOMS: atom_id res chain seq x y z
N LEU A 1 67.49 -7.31 0.96
CA LEU A 1 67.58 -5.86 0.70
C LEU A 1 67.74 -5.56 -0.81
N ILE A 2 68.70 -6.18 -1.57
CA ILE A 2 68.93 -5.93 -3.01
C ILE A 2 67.65 -6.20 -3.85
N LYS A 3 66.94 -7.32 -3.60
CA LYS A 3 65.70 -7.66 -4.32
C LYS A 3 64.55 -6.66 -4.01
N ALA A 4 64.50 -6.16 -2.80
CA ALA A 4 63.52 -5.13 -2.39
C ALA A 4 63.85 -3.80 -3.07
N GLY A 5 65.13 -3.40 -3.10
CA GLY A 5 65.59 -2.20 -3.82
C GLY A 5 65.31 -2.26 -5.34
N TYR A 6 65.55 -3.39 -5.99
CA TYR A 6 65.20 -3.61 -7.40
C TYR A 6 63.70 -3.50 -7.68
N ILE A 7 62.86 -4.04 -6.79
CA ILE A 7 61.37 -3.93 -6.91
C ILE A 7 60.94 -2.48 -6.72
N MET A 8 61.52 -1.77 -5.77
CA MET A 8 61.13 -0.41 -5.45
C MET A 8 61.62 0.63 -6.47
N THR A 9 62.67 0.32 -7.23
CA THR A 9 63.23 1.23 -8.25
C THR A 9 62.91 0.77 -9.67
N ALA A 10 63.57 -0.26 -10.15
CA ALA A 10 63.49 -0.70 -11.56
C ALA A 10 62.15 -1.34 -11.95
N LYS A 11 61.42 -1.99 -11.00
CA LYS A 11 60.14 -2.61 -11.24
C LYS A 11 58.96 -1.88 -10.59
N ARG A 12 59.19 -0.66 -10.07
CA ARG A 12 58.15 0.13 -9.38
C ARG A 12 56.91 0.34 -10.24
N VAL A 13 57.07 0.78 -11.48
CA VAL A 13 55.96 1.04 -12.41
C VAL A 13 55.19 -0.24 -12.74
N TYR A 14 55.88 -1.36 -12.92
CA TYR A 14 55.26 -2.65 -13.14
C TYR A 14 54.40 -3.10 -11.94
N TRP A 15 54.98 -3.03 -10.73
CA TRP A 15 54.28 -3.45 -9.53
C TRP A 15 53.15 -2.49 -9.13
N MET A 16 53.29 -1.20 -9.42
CA MET A 16 52.19 -0.25 -9.30
C MET A 16 51.04 -0.61 -10.25
N LYS A 17 51.28 -0.90 -11.52
CA LYS A 17 50.27 -1.37 -12.46
C LYS A 17 49.64 -2.70 -12.05
N VAL A 18 50.38 -3.61 -11.43
CA VAL A 18 49.87 -4.85 -10.88
C VAL A 18 48.98 -4.57 -9.65
N ALA A 19 49.41 -3.67 -8.77
CA ALA A 19 48.64 -3.22 -7.63
C ALA A 19 47.31 -2.56 -8.05
N ASP A 20 47.36 -1.70 -9.07
CA ASP A 20 46.15 -1.07 -9.62
C ASP A 20 45.20 -2.07 -10.29
N ARG A 21 45.72 -3.13 -10.96
CA ARG A 21 44.89 -4.21 -11.51
C ARG A 21 44.21 -5.08 -10.43
N VAL A 22 44.81 -5.13 -9.25
CA VAL A 22 44.31 -5.88 -8.10
C VAL A 22 43.31 -5.06 -7.26
N LYS A 23 43.32 -3.75 -7.48
CA LYS A 23 42.40 -2.79 -6.85
C LYS A 23 41.12 -2.71 -7.69
N ARG A 24 40.05 -3.27 -7.21
CA ARG A 24 38.70 -2.96 -7.75
C ARG A 24 38.22 -1.71 -7.02
N ASP A 25 38.46 -0.54 -7.63
CA ASP A 25 37.89 0.72 -7.15
C ASP A 25 36.41 0.80 -7.56
N ASN A 26 35.60 1.51 -6.78
CA ASN A 26 34.19 1.78 -7.03
C ASN A 26 33.28 0.52 -7.04
N VAL A 27 33.43 -0.34 -6.07
CA VAL A 27 32.41 -1.36 -5.80
C VAL A 27 31.16 -0.65 -5.28
N VAL A 28 30.08 -0.71 -6.06
CA VAL A 28 28.79 -0.15 -5.66
C VAL A 28 28.17 -1.02 -4.59
N ILE A 29 27.88 -0.42 -3.43
CA ILE A 29 27.14 -1.07 -2.36
C ILE A 29 25.69 -0.61 -2.48
N GLN A 30 24.79 -1.56 -2.74
CA GLN A 30 23.37 -1.23 -2.92
C GLN A 30 22.69 -0.99 -1.56
N PRO A 31 21.88 0.07 -1.45
CA PRO A 31 21.04 0.28 -0.28
C PRO A 31 19.89 -0.71 -0.25
N VAL A 32 19.29 -0.88 0.91
CA VAL A 32 18.01 -1.58 1.03
C VAL A 32 16.89 -0.64 0.57
N ARG A 33 16.06 -1.15 -0.35
CA ARG A 33 14.87 -0.42 -0.81
C ARG A 33 13.84 -0.36 0.31
N GLY A 34 13.29 0.84 0.57
CA GLY A 34 12.29 1.07 1.61
C GLY A 34 10.99 0.29 1.37
N ASN A 35 10.24 0.06 2.43
CA ASN A 35 8.98 -0.66 2.41
C ASN A 35 7.82 0.23 1.98
N ILE A 36 6.75 -0.40 1.45
CA ILE A 36 5.45 0.25 1.27
C ILE A 36 4.51 -0.38 2.30
N LEU A 37 3.96 0.47 3.17
CA LEU A 37 3.11 0.08 4.29
C LEU A 37 1.67 0.52 4.05
N SER A 38 0.72 -0.23 4.56
CA SER A 38 -0.69 0.18 4.67
C SER A 38 -0.87 1.29 5.71
N CYS A 39 -2.07 1.81 5.83
CA CYS A 39 -2.37 2.90 6.76
C CYS A 39 -2.19 2.51 8.24
N ASP A 40 -2.26 1.23 8.55
CA ASP A 40 -2.07 0.62 9.88
C ASP A 40 -0.71 -0.08 10.05
N GLY A 41 0.21 0.12 9.09
CA GLY A 41 1.60 -0.33 9.19
C GLY A 41 1.87 -1.76 8.71
N GLN A 42 0.91 -2.42 8.03
CA GLN A 42 1.14 -3.73 7.44
C GLN A 42 1.98 -3.61 6.15
N LEU A 43 2.85 -4.58 5.88
CA LEU A 43 3.74 -4.57 4.73
C LEU A 43 2.97 -4.89 3.43
N LEU A 44 2.77 -3.91 2.56
CA LEU A 44 2.23 -4.11 1.21
C LEU A 44 3.31 -4.53 0.21
N ALA A 45 4.50 -3.95 0.31
CA ALA A 45 5.68 -4.38 -0.42
C ALA A 45 6.92 -4.21 0.46
N SER A 46 7.77 -5.24 0.52
CA SER A 46 8.97 -5.26 1.35
C SER A 46 10.15 -5.86 0.61
N SER A 47 11.36 -5.43 0.99
CA SER A 47 12.61 -6.00 0.50
C SER A 47 13.10 -7.05 1.48
N LEU A 48 13.06 -8.30 1.06
CA LEU A 48 13.56 -9.43 1.83
C LEU A 48 14.89 -9.91 1.25
N PRO A 49 15.87 -10.29 2.10
CA PRO A 49 17.10 -10.88 1.63
C PRO A 49 16.83 -12.26 1.03
N GLU A 50 17.25 -12.45 -0.21
CA GLU A 50 17.37 -13.75 -0.86
C GLU A 50 18.83 -14.11 -1.04
N PHE A 51 19.13 -15.37 -1.04
CA PHE A 51 20.49 -15.88 -1.12
C PHE A 51 20.67 -16.80 -2.33
N LYS A 52 21.75 -16.60 -3.07
CA LYS A 52 22.30 -17.61 -3.97
C LYS A 52 23.48 -18.26 -3.27
N ILE A 53 23.53 -19.56 -3.25
CA ILE A 53 24.54 -20.32 -2.52
C ILE A 53 25.55 -20.97 -3.46
N PHE A 54 26.82 -20.81 -3.10
CA PHE A 54 27.94 -21.22 -3.93
C PHE A 54 28.99 -21.94 -3.09
N MET A 55 29.82 -22.73 -3.80
CA MET A 55 30.97 -23.42 -3.24
C MET A 55 32.26 -22.98 -3.94
N ASP A 56 33.27 -22.59 -3.17
CA ASP A 56 34.64 -22.39 -3.60
C ASP A 56 35.44 -23.64 -3.28
N PHE A 57 35.53 -24.53 -4.24
CA PHE A 57 36.27 -25.80 -4.09
C PHE A 57 37.78 -25.59 -4.06
N GLN A 58 38.31 -24.52 -4.62
CA GLN A 58 39.72 -24.18 -4.50
C GLN A 58 40.04 -23.73 -3.06
N GLN A 59 39.14 -22.94 -2.41
CA GLN A 59 39.32 -22.52 -1.02
C GLN A 59 39.22 -23.72 -0.06
N LEU A 60 38.32 -24.67 -0.31
CA LEU A 60 38.20 -25.91 0.45
C LEU A 60 39.51 -26.72 0.41
N HIS A 61 40.12 -26.85 -0.79
CA HIS A 61 41.40 -27.50 -1.00
C HIS A 61 42.56 -26.76 -0.32
N ASP A 62 42.64 -25.42 -0.49
CA ASP A 62 43.67 -24.58 0.09
C ASP A 62 43.63 -24.61 1.64
N ALA A 63 42.44 -24.86 2.20
CA ALA A 63 42.23 -25.05 3.67
C ALA A 63 42.58 -26.46 4.16
N GLY A 64 42.92 -27.41 3.29
CA GLY A 64 43.27 -28.80 3.61
C GLY A 64 42.07 -29.66 4.05
N ASN A 65 40.85 -29.27 3.70
CA ASN A 65 39.60 -29.91 4.16
C ASN A 65 38.98 -30.89 3.12
N ASP A 66 39.76 -31.32 2.13
CA ASP A 66 39.28 -32.29 1.11
C ASP A 66 38.85 -33.62 1.74
N SER A 67 39.61 -34.14 2.73
CA SER A 67 39.26 -35.37 3.44
C SER A 67 37.97 -35.24 4.27
N LEU A 68 37.74 -34.08 4.86
CA LEU A 68 36.48 -33.77 5.58
C LEU A 68 35.30 -33.75 4.61
N TRP A 69 35.48 -33.17 3.43
CA TRP A 69 34.47 -33.20 2.37
C TRP A 69 34.12 -34.62 1.99
N ASP A 70 35.11 -35.43 1.66
CA ASP A 70 34.93 -36.86 1.25
C ASP A 70 34.18 -37.68 2.31
N ALA A 71 34.48 -37.45 3.59
CA ALA A 71 33.82 -38.11 4.70
C ALA A 71 32.36 -37.66 4.89
N LYS A 72 32.00 -36.40 4.52
CA LYS A 72 30.69 -35.81 4.75
C LYS A 72 29.82 -35.62 3.52
N GLU A 73 30.34 -35.85 2.33
CA GLU A 73 29.65 -35.64 1.05
C GLU A 73 28.27 -36.30 0.98
N LYS A 74 28.17 -37.58 1.42
CA LYS A 74 26.87 -38.29 1.45
C LYS A 74 25.86 -37.61 2.36
N GLN A 75 26.30 -37.08 3.50
CA GLN A 75 25.43 -36.38 4.45
C GLN A 75 25.00 -35.02 3.89
N ILE A 76 25.92 -34.30 3.23
CA ILE A 76 25.63 -33.04 2.56
C ILE A 76 24.58 -33.25 1.46
N CYS A 77 24.77 -34.19 0.56
CA CYS A 77 23.83 -34.46 -0.55
C CYS A 77 22.45 -34.91 -0.04
N LYS A 78 22.41 -35.72 1.03
CA LYS A 78 21.16 -36.11 1.68
C LYS A 78 20.45 -34.90 2.32
N GLY A 79 21.16 -34.07 3.07
CA GLY A 79 20.61 -32.89 3.67
C GLY A 79 20.15 -31.84 2.65
N LEU A 80 20.89 -31.69 1.53
CA LEU A 80 20.44 -30.84 0.42
C LEU A 80 19.13 -31.34 -0.21
N HIS A 81 18.97 -32.67 -0.36
CA HIS A 81 17.73 -33.25 -0.85
C HIS A 81 16.55 -33.05 0.13
N GLU A 82 16.80 -33.14 1.44
CA GLU A 82 15.78 -32.88 2.46
C GLU A 82 15.29 -31.42 2.40
N ILE A 83 16.18 -30.48 2.05
CA ILE A 83 15.87 -29.05 1.91
C ILE A 83 15.27 -28.74 0.52
N PHE A 84 15.78 -29.41 -0.52
CA PHE A 84 15.38 -29.22 -1.94
C PHE A 84 14.96 -30.55 -2.56
N PRO A 85 13.71 -30.99 -2.33
CA PRO A 85 13.23 -32.31 -2.78
C PRO A 85 13.19 -32.50 -4.31
N GLU A 86 13.30 -31.40 -5.08
CA GLU A 86 13.27 -31.39 -6.54
C GLU A 86 14.48 -32.09 -7.19
N GLN A 87 15.60 -32.20 -6.45
CA GLN A 87 16.79 -32.92 -6.90
C GLN A 87 17.14 -34.06 -5.97
N SER A 88 17.48 -35.22 -6.56
CA SER A 88 17.92 -36.39 -5.81
C SER A 88 19.32 -36.20 -5.21
N PRO A 89 19.69 -36.95 -4.15
CA PRO A 89 21.05 -36.91 -3.61
C PRO A 89 22.14 -37.23 -4.64
N ALA A 90 21.83 -38.08 -5.63
CA ALA A 90 22.74 -38.44 -6.72
C ALA A 90 22.98 -37.25 -7.67
N GLU A 91 21.97 -36.47 -7.96
CA GLU A 91 22.08 -35.27 -8.80
C GLU A 91 22.87 -34.17 -8.09
N PHE A 92 22.64 -33.94 -6.80
CA PHE A 92 23.47 -33.05 -6.01
C PHE A 92 24.93 -33.47 -6.01
N LYS A 93 25.20 -34.77 -5.80
CA LYS A 93 26.56 -35.31 -5.86
C LYS A 93 27.20 -35.06 -7.22
N ALA A 94 26.50 -35.39 -8.31
CA ALA A 94 27.01 -35.18 -9.67
C ALA A 94 27.28 -33.70 -9.98
N ASN A 95 26.46 -32.79 -9.48
CA ASN A 95 26.68 -31.35 -9.60
C ASN A 95 27.93 -30.88 -8.83
N LEU A 96 28.03 -31.24 -7.56
CA LEU A 96 29.15 -30.83 -6.69
C LEU A 96 30.49 -31.45 -7.15
N ASP A 97 30.50 -32.70 -7.60
CA ASP A 97 31.68 -33.36 -8.17
C ASP A 97 32.20 -32.65 -9.43
N LYS A 98 31.30 -32.13 -10.29
CA LYS A 98 31.70 -31.32 -11.46
C LYS A 98 32.41 -30.04 -11.04
N GLY A 99 31.89 -29.34 -10.01
CA GLY A 99 32.50 -28.16 -9.46
C GLY A 99 33.88 -28.44 -8.85
N ARG A 100 33.98 -29.54 -8.10
CA ARG A 100 35.22 -29.97 -7.45
C ARG A 100 36.31 -30.34 -8.47
N LYS A 101 35.97 -31.14 -9.50
CA LYS A 101 36.91 -31.49 -10.60
C LYS A 101 37.48 -30.26 -11.29
N LYS A 102 36.68 -29.20 -11.44
CA LYS A 102 37.09 -27.94 -12.04
C LYS A 102 37.85 -27.02 -11.06
N ARG A 103 37.92 -27.37 -9.77
CA ARG A 103 38.41 -26.49 -8.70
C ARG A 103 37.80 -25.09 -8.79
N SER A 104 36.49 -25.06 -9.06
CA SER A 104 35.78 -23.80 -9.27
C SER A 104 35.76 -22.97 -7.97
N ARG A 105 36.02 -21.67 -8.08
CA ARG A 105 35.92 -20.74 -6.95
C ARG A 105 34.51 -20.20 -6.72
N HIS A 106 33.60 -20.48 -7.67
CA HIS A 106 32.21 -19.97 -7.61
C HIS A 106 31.29 -20.96 -8.31
N TRP A 107 31.01 -22.08 -7.65
CA TRP A 107 30.17 -23.14 -8.18
C TRP A 107 28.80 -23.11 -7.52
N PRO A 108 27.67 -23.01 -8.28
CA PRO A 108 26.35 -22.97 -7.68
C PRO A 108 26.01 -24.32 -7.02
N VAL A 109 25.68 -24.30 -5.75
CA VAL A 109 25.17 -25.47 -5.00
C VAL A 109 23.71 -25.69 -5.38
N TRP A 110 22.96 -24.61 -5.51
CA TRP A 110 21.56 -24.59 -5.95
C TRP A 110 21.38 -23.50 -7.01
N PRO A 111 20.65 -23.76 -8.12
CA PRO A 111 20.55 -22.79 -9.23
C PRO A 111 19.63 -21.62 -8.93
N TYR A 112 18.68 -21.77 -7.99
CA TYR A 112 17.67 -20.76 -7.69
C TYR A 112 18.03 -19.95 -6.43
N ARG A 113 17.34 -18.85 -6.23
CA ARG A 113 17.41 -18.03 -5.00
C ARG A 113 16.65 -18.74 -3.90
N ILE A 114 17.12 -18.58 -2.67
CA ILE A 114 16.50 -19.14 -1.46
C ILE A 114 16.29 -18.03 -0.43
N ASN A 115 15.24 -18.15 0.37
CA ASN A 115 14.96 -17.24 1.46
C ASN A 115 15.89 -17.49 2.67
N TYR A 116 15.84 -16.59 3.65
CA TYR A 116 16.68 -16.68 4.85
C TYR A 116 16.47 -17.98 5.65
N ASN A 117 15.24 -18.46 5.78
CA ASN A 117 14.96 -19.68 6.52
C ASN A 117 15.64 -20.90 5.86
N THR A 118 15.46 -21.07 4.56
CA THR A 118 16.11 -22.12 3.78
C THR A 118 17.64 -21.99 3.82
N TYR A 119 18.17 -20.77 3.71
CA TYR A 119 19.60 -20.50 3.86
C TYR A 119 20.13 -20.93 5.23
N SER A 120 19.38 -20.61 6.30
CA SER A 120 19.73 -21.02 7.66
C SER A 120 19.76 -22.54 7.85
N GLU A 121 18.87 -23.28 7.18
CA GLU A 121 18.91 -24.77 7.19
C GLU A 121 20.11 -25.30 6.41
N VAL A 122 20.44 -24.71 5.26
CA VAL A 122 21.65 -25.09 4.51
C VAL A 122 22.93 -24.88 5.32
N LEU A 123 23.00 -23.79 6.10
CA LEU A 123 24.16 -23.51 6.98
C LEU A 123 24.34 -24.53 8.08
N LYS A 124 23.33 -25.33 8.46
CA LYS A 124 23.47 -26.40 9.45
C LYS A 124 24.11 -27.66 8.90
N LEU A 125 24.21 -27.78 7.58
CA LEU A 125 24.79 -28.97 6.96
C LEU A 125 26.30 -29.09 7.26
N PRO A 126 26.84 -30.32 7.34
CA PRO A 126 28.26 -30.53 7.54
C PRO A 126 29.10 -29.80 6.50
N VAL A 127 30.25 -29.29 6.87
CA VAL A 127 31.14 -28.45 6.07
C VAL A 127 30.59 -27.04 5.84
N PHE A 128 29.31 -26.88 5.47
CA PHE A 128 28.71 -25.57 5.24
C PHE A 128 28.57 -24.75 6.54
N ASN A 129 28.53 -25.42 7.69
CA ASN A 129 28.53 -24.79 9.03
C ASN A 129 29.91 -24.24 9.46
N LEU A 130 30.96 -24.49 8.69
CA LEU A 130 32.29 -23.93 8.94
C LEU A 130 32.40 -22.50 8.36
N THR A 131 33.42 -21.78 8.77
CA THR A 131 33.68 -20.46 8.23
C THR A 131 33.95 -20.52 6.72
N LYS A 132 33.63 -19.47 5.98
CA LYS A 132 33.86 -19.34 4.52
C LYS A 132 35.31 -19.72 4.11
N PHE A 133 36.28 -19.41 4.97
CA PHE A 133 37.69 -19.68 4.72
C PHE A 133 38.07 -21.14 4.95
N GLN A 134 37.29 -21.90 5.70
CA GLN A 134 37.51 -23.32 5.96
C GLN A 134 36.69 -24.20 5.01
N SER A 135 35.46 -23.82 4.76
CA SER A 135 34.54 -24.58 3.92
C SER A 135 34.57 -24.24 2.44
N GLY A 136 34.88 -23.00 2.11
CA GLY A 136 34.64 -22.44 0.77
C GLY A 136 33.17 -22.15 0.49
N PHE A 137 32.24 -22.52 1.38
CA PHE A 137 30.83 -22.20 1.22
C PHE A 137 30.60 -20.71 1.41
N HIS A 138 29.87 -20.10 0.46
CA HIS A 138 29.54 -18.68 0.52
C HIS A 138 28.20 -18.43 -0.19
N CYS A 139 27.61 -17.29 0.10
CA CYS A 139 26.39 -16.82 -0.55
C CYS A 139 26.58 -15.44 -1.16
N GLU A 140 25.77 -15.16 -2.15
CA GLU A 140 25.46 -13.81 -2.61
C GLU A 140 24.10 -13.43 -2.07
N GLU A 141 24.07 -12.36 -1.27
CA GLU A 141 22.83 -11.77 -0.77
C GLU A 141 22.23 -10.87 -1.84
N LEU A 142 20.96 -11.07 -2.13
CA LEU A 142 20.19 -10.33 -3.12
C LEU A 142 18.91 -9.85 -2.43
N ASN A 143 18.53 -8.61 -2.67
CA ASN A 143 17.25 -8.11 -2.16
C ASN A 143 16.12 -8.52 -3.12
N SER A 144 15.19 -9.34 -2.64
CA SER A 144 13.94 -9.65 -3.34
C SER A 144 12.88 -8.67 -2.91
N ARG A 145 12.03 -8.27 -3.87
CA ARG A 145 10.86 -7.44 -3.58
C ARG A 145 9.64 -8.35 -3.49
N GLU A 146 9.06 -8.43 -2.32
CA GLU A 146 7.94 -9.29 -2.01
C GLU A 146 6.70 -8.47 -1.67
N ASN A 147 5.54 -8.95 -2.11
CA ASN A 147 4.23 -8.41 -1.78
C ASN A 147 3.51 -9.42 -0.88
N PRO A 148 3.54 -9.26 0.45
CA PRO A 148 3.00 -10.24 1.39
C PRO A 148 1.50 -10.54 1.21
N PHE A 149 0.72 -9.57 0.68
CA PHE A 149 -0.69 -9.73 0.35
C PHE A 149 -0.93 -10.18 -1.11
N GLY A 150 0.11 -10.68 -1.79
CA GLY A 150 0.00 -11.18 -3.16
C GLY A 150 -0.40 -10.10 -4.15
N THR A 151 -1.56 -10.27 -4.79
CA THR A 151 -2.06 -9.38 -5.85
C THR A 151 -2.91 -8.22 -5.35
N LEU A 152 -3.04 -8.04 -4.03
CA LEU A 152 -3.90 -6.99 -3.45
C LEU A 152 -3.41 -5.59 -3.87
N ALA A 153 -4.28 -4.81 -4.55
CA ALA A 153 -3.98 -3.49 -5.10
C ALA A 153 -2.69 -3.47 -5.95
N GLU A 154 -2.40 -4.55 -6.69
CA GLU A 154 -1.13 -4.78 -7.38
C GLU A 154 -0.73 -3.61 -8.30
N ARG A 155 -1.68 -3.05 -9.05
CA ARG A 155 -1.39 -1.94 -9.98
C ARG A 155 -1.25 -0.59 -9.29
N THR A 156 -1.73 -0.46 -8.06
CA THR A 156 -1.57 0.74 -7.25
C THR A 156 -0.31 0.69 -6.42
N VAL A 157 -0.06 -0.39 -5.68
CA VAL A 157 1.21 -0.59 -4.98
C VAL A 157 2.36 -0.63 -6.00
N GLY A 158 2.18 -1.39 -7.05
CA GLY A 158 3.14 -1.54 -8.13
C GLY A 158 3.99 -2.79 -8.00
N ASP A 159 4.73 -3.06 -9.06
CA ASP A 159 5.63 -4.19 -9.16
C ASP A 159 6.98 -3.79 -9.77
N MET A 160 7.92 -4.71 -9.69
CA MET A 160 9.26 -4.53 -10.22
C MET A 160 9.58 -5.65 -11.23
N TYR A 161 10.24 -5.31 -12.33
CA TYR A 161 10.73 -6.29 -13.29
C TYR A 161 12.23 -6.52 -13.13
N ALA A 162 12.64 -7.76 -13.34
CA ALA A 162 14.03 -8.15 -13.27
C ALA A 162 14.79 -7.79 -14.55
N LEU A 163 15.97 -7.22 -14.41
CA LEU A 163 16.93 -7.00 -15.49
C LEU A 163 17.82 -8.22 -15.69
N LYS A 164 18.43 -8.35 -16.88
CA LYS A 164 19.34 -9.46 -17.22
C LYS A 164 20.59 -9.51 -16.34
N ASP A 165 21.01 -8.39 -15.81
CA ASP A 165 22.17 -8.23 -14.90
C ASP A 165 21.83 -8.52 -13.43
N GLY A 166 20.57 -8.91 -13.14
CA GLY A 166 20.09 -9.20 -11.79
C GLY A 166 19.52 -8.01 -11.05
N GLY A 167 19.60 -6.78 -11.62
CA GLY A 167 18.92 -5.60 -11.09
C GLY A 167 17.41 -5.69 -11.23
N ARG A 168 16.70 -4.84 -10.52
CA ARG A 168 15.23 -4.70 -10.61
C ARG A 168 14.88 -3.23 -10.80
N LEU A 169 13.91 -2.94 -11.67
CA LEU A 169 13.37 -1.60 -11.90
C LEU A 169 11.87 -1.59 -11.63
N PRO A 170 11.34 -0.52 -11.04
CA PRO A 170 9.91 -0.38 -10.83
C PRO A 170 9.19 -0.19 -12.17
N ARG A 171 8.03 -0.82 -12.31
CA ARG A 171 7.23 -0.81 -13.55
C ARG A 171 6.04 0.12 -13.48
N CYS A 172 5.33 0.16 -12.37
CA CYS A 172 4.07 0.90 -12.20
C CYS A 172 3.79 1.24 -10.74
N GLY A 173 2.67 1.92 -10.50
CA GLY A 173 2.14 2.20 -9.17
C GLY A 173 3.02 3.10 -8.31
N LEU A 174 2.87 2.98 -7.00
CA LEU A 174 3.65 3.72 -6.01
C LEU A 174 5.13 3.34 -6.05
N GLU A 175 5.45 2.08 -6.39
CA GLU A 175 6.83 1.64 -6.61
C GLU A 175 7.56 2.52 -7.61
N LEU A 176 6.91 2.86 -8.73
CA LEU A 176 7.50 3.72 -9.77
C LEU A 176 7.43 5.20 -9.37
N SER A 177 6.30 5.67 -8.89
CA SER A 177 6.07 7.08 -8.58
C SER A 177 6.96 7.61 -7.46
N PHE A 178 7.23 6.76 -6.46
CA PHE A 178 8.08 7.09 -5.31
C PHE A 178 9.46 6.43 -5.36
N ASP A 179 9.90 5.99 -6.55
CA ASP A 179 11.18 5.29 -6.69
C ASP A 179 12.36 6.07 -6.12
N LYS A 180 12.41 7.39 -6.31
CA LYS A 180 13.48 8.25 -5.78
C LYS A 180 13.60 8.19 -4.25
N LEU A 181 12.47 8.04 -3.53
CA LEU A 181 12.46 7.90 -2.08
C LEU A 181 12.78 6.45 -1.68
N LEU A 182 12.14 5.47 -2.34
CA LEU A 182 12.24 4.06 -2.00
C LEU A 182 13.61 3.47 -2.26
N ARG A 183 14.30 3.85 -3.35
CA ARG A 183 15.55 3.19 -3.77
C ARG A 183 16.78 3.52 -2.93
N GLY A 184 16.75 4.63 -2.14
CA GLY A 184 17.90 5.09 -1.38
C GLY A 184 19.07 5.58 -2.24
N THR A 185 20.26 5.65 -1.65
CA THR A 185 21.48 6.11 -2.31
C THR A 185 22.58 5.06 -2.17
N ASN A 186 23.23 4.70 -3.27
CA ASN A 186 24.30 3.73 -3.28
C ASN A 186 25.50 4.19 -2.44
N GLY A 187 26.07 3.25 -1.71
CA GLY A 187 27.40 3.38 -1.12
C GLY A 187 28.50 3.10 -2.14
N ILE A 188 29.70 3.46 -1.79
CA ILE A 188 30.91 3.22 -2.58
C ILE A 188 31.92 2.52 -1.69
N GLY A 189 32.51 1.47 -2.18
CA GLY A 189 33.59 0.76 -1.53
C GLY A 189 34.69 0.40 -2.52
N HIS A 190 35.82 -0.03 -2.00
CA HIS A 190 36.87 -0.61 -2.81
C HIS A 190 37.33 -1.94 -2.21
N ARG A 191 37.71 -2.86 -3.07
CA ARG A 191 38.23 -4.15 -2.67
C ARG A 191 39.75 -4.12 -2.65
N ARG A 192 40.36 -4.25 -1.47
CA ARG A 192 41.80 -4.23 -1.27
C ARG A 192 42.31 -5.59 -0.78
N LYS A 193 43.37 -6.05 -1.39
CA LYS A 193 44.07 -7.24 -0.90
C LYS A 193 45.01 -6.83 0.23
N VAL A 194 44.74 -7.31 1.45
CA VAL A 194 45.61 -7.12 2.60
C VAL A 194 46.19 -8.47 2.99
N LEU A 195 47.51 -8.62 2.83
CA LEU A 195 48.19 -9.92 2.91
C LEU A 195 47.64 -10.88 1.87
N ASN A 196 47.13 -12.04 2.28
CA ASN A 196 46.51 -13.02 1.38
C ASN A 196 44.97 -12.98 1.38
N LYS A 197 44.35 -11.95 1.97
CA LYS A 197 42.89 -11.78 2.06
C LYS A 197 42.43 -10.54 1.30
N TYR A 198 41.28 -10.65 0.62
CA TYR A 198 40.58 -9.47 0.08
C TYR A 198 39.64 -8.93 1.16
N LEU A 199 39.78 -7.65 1.48
CA LEU A 199 38.89 -6.90 2.34
C LEU A 199 38.10 -5.92 1.49
N ASP A 200 36.78 -5.89 1.67
CA ASP A 200 35.91 -4.87 1.12
C ASP A 200 35.90 -3.71 2.12
N ILE A 201 36.44 -2.58 1.70
CA ILE A 201 36.54 -1.34 2.51
C ILE A 201 35.44 -0.42 1.99
N ILE A 202 34.59 0.04 2.91
CA ILE A 202 33.50 0.96 2.60
C ILE A 202 34.06 2.39 2.68
N ASP A 203 34.06 3.10 1.56
CA ASP A 203 34.46 4.50 1.48
C ASP A 203 33.29 5.43 1.80
N LYS A 204 32.09 5.03 1.38
CA LYS A 204 30.84 5.74 1.64
C LYS A 204 29.74 4.73 1.93
N GLU A 205 29.13 4.84 3.10
CA GLU A 205 27.99 4.01 3.50
C GLU A 205 26.80 4.21 2.56
N PRO A 206 26.08 3.14 2.19
CA PRO A 206 24.80 3.27 1.49
C PRO A 206 23.77 3.91 2.42
N VAL A 207 22.90 4.74 1.86
CA VAL A 207 21.75 5.29 2.58
C VAL A 207 20.50 4.54 2.14
N ASN A 208 19.88 3.82 3.05
CA ASN A 208 18.65 3.05 2.78
C ASN A 208 17.50 3.97 2.34
N GLY A 209 16.60 3.41 1.54
CA GLY A 209 15.40 4.11 1.10
C GLY A 209 14.44 4.41 2.25
N TYR A 210 13.55 5.37 2.00
CA TYR A 210 12.46 5.69 2.90
C TYR A 210 11.38 4.61 2.85
N ASP A 211 10.84 4.24 3.97
CA ASP A 211 9.56 3.53 4.03
C ASP A 211 8.42 4.51 3.75
N ILE A 212 7.40 4.07 3.01
CA ILE A 212 6.22 4.88 2.68
C ILE A 212 5.01 4.29 3.38
N ILE A 213 4.29 5.12 4.14
CA ILE A 213 3.00 4.76 4.72
C ILE A 213 1.90 5.26 3.78
N THR A 214 1.17 4.32 3.19
CA THR A 214 0.04 4.63 2.31
C THR A 214 -1.21 4.94 3.12
N THR A 215 -2.27 5.36 2.42
CA THR A 215 -3.60 5.53 3.00
C THR A 215 -4.46 4.27 2.88
N ILE A 216 -3.98 3.24 2.15
CA ILE A 216 -4.70 1.99 1.90
C ILE A 216 -4.91 1.23 3.22
N ASP A 217 -6.15 0.84 3.48
CA ASP A 217 -6.54 -0.07 4.55
C ASP A 217 -6.70 -1.47 3.95
N VAL A 218 -5.89 -2.43 4.43
CA VAL A 218 -5.88 -3.80 3.88
C VAL A 218 -7.23 -4.47 4.01
N GLY A 219 -7.93 -4.26 5.13
CA GLY A 219 -9.24 -4.85 5.36
C GLY A 219 -10.33 -4.29 4.43
N ILE A 220 -10.31 -2.97 4.19
CA ILE A 220 -11.24 -2.32 3.26
C ILE A 220 -10.90 -2.70 1.81
N GLN A 221 -9.61 -2.79 1.46
CA GLN A 221 -9.16 -3.20 0.13
C GLN A 221 -9.60 -4.64 -0.19
N ASP A 222 -9.35 -5.58 0.71
CA ASP A 222 -9.74 -6.99 0.54
C ASP A 222 -11.26 -7.17 0.46
N LEU A 223 -12.01 -6.44 1.29
CA LEU A 223 -13.47 -6.42 1.24
C LEU A 223 -13.98 -5.91 -0.12
N ALA A 224 -13.42 -4.79 -0.61
CA ALA A 224 -13.83 -4.20 -1.87
C ALA A 224 -13.47 -5.09 -3.06
N GLU A 225 -12.28 -5.69 -3.05
CA GLU A 225 -11.81 -6.59 -4.11
C GLU A 225 -12.70 -7.83 -4.21
N ARG A 226 -13.00 -8.47 -3.07
CA ARG A 226 -13.93 -9.61 -3.03
C ARG A 226 -15.31 -9.25 -3.55
N ALA A 227 -15.88 -8.14 -3.09
CA ALA A 227 -17.21 -7.71 -3.53
C ALA A 227 -17.26 -7.47 -5.06
N VAL A 228 -16.22 -6.87 -5.65
CA VAL A 228 -16.11 -6.68 -7.11
C VAL A 228 -16.01 -8.03 -7.83
N ILE A 229 -15.11 -8.92 -7.39
CA ILE A 229 -14.89 -10.23 -8.04
C ILE A 229 -16.15 -11.09 -7.96
N GLU A 230 -16.84 -11.11 -6.82
CA GLU A 230 -18.09 -11.87 -6.65
C GLU A 230 -19.16 -11.40 -7.62
N GLU A 231 -19.32 -10.10 -7.79
CA GLU A 231 -20.33 -9.55 -8.73
C GLU A 231 -19.93 -9.83 -10.18
N LEU A 232 -18.65 -9.68 -10.55
CA LEU A 232 -18.18 -9.98 -11.92
C LEU A 232 -18.42 -11.44 -12.32
N LYS A 233 -18.40 -12.36 -11.37
CA LYS A 233 -18.66 -13.80 -11.57
C LYS A 233 -20.12 -14.14 -11.73
N GLN A 234 -21.05 -13.27 -11.33
CA GLN A 234 -22.48 -13.55 -11.46
C GLN A 234 -22.84 -13.77 -12.96
N PRO A 235 -23.60 -14.84 -13.28
CA PRO A 235 -23.94 -15.15 -14.69
C PRO A 235 -24.64 -14.01 -15.42
N GLU A 236 -25.47 -13.25 -14.70
CA GLU A 236 -26.22 -12.11 -15.25
C GLU A 236 -25.32 -10.90 -15.53
N VAL A 237 -24.22 -10.76 -14.78
CA VAL A 237 -23.24 -9.71 -14.95
C VAL A 237 -22.23 -10.11 -15.98
N ASN A 238 -21.51 -11.22 -15.76
CA ASN A 238 -20.44 -11.72 -16.63
C ASN A 238 -19.52 -10.58 -17.08
N GLY A 239 -19.05 -9.81 -16.09
CA GLY A 239 -18.37 -8.55 -16.32
C GLY A 239 -16.93 -8.72 -16.85
N ASP A 240 -16.51 -7.79 -17.68
CA ASP A 240 -15.16 -7.77 -18.26
C ASP A 240 -14.16 -7.03 -17.38
N VAL A 241 -14.59 -5.91 -16.77
CA VAL A 241 -13.77 -5.06 -15.88
C VAL A 241 -14.61 -4.61 -14.70
N GLY A 242 -14.02 -4.62 -13.52
CA GLY A 242 -14.60 -4.10 -12.29
C GLY A 242 -13.65 -3.13 -11.57
N VAL A 243 -14.17 -1.97 -11.22
CA VAL A 243 -13.43 -0.92 -10.49
C VAL A 243 -14.21 -0.56 -9.24
N ALA A 244 -13.52 -0.44 -8.11
CA ALA A 244 -14.08 0.18 -6.90
C ALA A 244 -13.04 1.08 -6.25
N ILE A 245 -13.48 2.26 -5.79
CA ILE A 245 -12.61 3.19 -5.05
C ILE A 245 -13.36 3.61 -3.79
N VAL A 246 -12.71 3.53 -2.64
CA VAL A 246 -13.22 4.02 -1.36
C VAL A 246 -12.32 5.15 -0.88
N MET A 247 -12.91 6.30 -0.58
CA MET A 247 -12.21 7.51 -0.17
C MET A 247 -12.80 8.05 1.14
N GLU A 248 -11.96 8.40 2.08
CA GLU A 248 -12.38 9.05 3.32
C GLU A 248 -12.78 10.51 3.06
N VAL A 249 -13.96 10.90 3.53
CA VAL A 249 -14.56 12.19 3.15
C VAL A 249 -13.73 13.39 3.61
N LYS A 250 -13.26 13.39 4.84
CA LYS A 250 -12.57 14.52 5.47
C LYS A 250 -11.14 14.74 5.00
N THR A 251 -10.44 13.67 4.68
CA THR A 251 -9.00 13.70 4.41
C THR A 251 -8.65 13.52 2.94
N GLY A 252 -9.54 12.91 2.16
CA GLY A 252 -9.25 12.50 0.80
C GLY A 252 -8.43 11.20 0.70
N ASP A 253 -8.23 10.49 1.82
CA ASP A 253 -7.47 9.26 1.86
C ASP A 253 -8.13 8.17 1.03
N ILE A 254 -7.40 7.61 0.08
CA ILE A 254 -7.83 6.43 -0.65
C ILE A 254 -7.62 5.21 0.24
N LYS A 255 -8.72 4.67 0.77
CA LYS A 255 -8.72 3.49 1.65
C LYS A 255 -8.68 2.18 0.87
N ALA A 256 -9.32 2.16 -0.31
CA ALA A 256 -9.26 1.05 -1.24
C ALA A 256 -9.31 1.54 -2.68
N ILE A 257 -8.63 0.83 -3.57
CA ILE A 257 -8.64 1.06 -5.00
C ILE A 257 -8.46 -0.28 -5.72
N VAL A 258 -9.53 -0.73 -6.35
CA VAL A 258 -9.66 -2.05 -6.98
C VAL A 258 -9.77 -1.89 -8.48
N ASN A 259 -9.04 -2.71 -9.23
CA ASN A 259 -9.01 -2.70 -10.69
C ASN A 259 -8.96 -4.14 -11.21
N ILE A 260 -10.08 -4.78 -11.37
CA ILE A 260 -10.16 -6.20 -11.74
C ILE A 260 -10.50 -6.37 -13.20
N ASP A 261 -9.66 -7.10 -13.91
CA ASP A 261 -9.86 -7.55 -15.28
C ASP A 261 -10.21 -9.04 -15.31
N LYS A 262 -11.19 -9.40 -16.11
CA LYS A 262 -11.47 -10.79 -16.47
C LYS A 262 -10.47 -11.23 -17.55
N CYS A 263 -9.68 -12.25 -17.21
CA CYS A 263 -8.63 -12.79 -18.08
C CYS A 263 -8.83 -14.28 -18.32
N TYR A 264 -8.17 -14.79 -19.35
CA TYR A 264 -8.18 -16.19 -19.68
C TYR A 264 -6.75 -16.75 -19.57
N THR A 265 -6.61 -17.87 -18.89
CA THR A 265 -5.35 -18.63 -18.91
C THR A 265 -5.15 -19.30 -20.27
N PRO A 266 -3.94 -19.79 -20.61
CA PRO A 266 -3.72 -20.56 -21.84
C PRO A 266 -4.64 -21.78 -21.95
N ASP A 267 -5.08 -22.35 -20.83
CA ASP A 267 -5.99 -23.50 -20.76
C ASP A 267 -7.47 -23.10 -20.86
N GLY A 268 -7.76 -21.81 -21.10
CA GLY A 268 -9.11 -21.27 -21.23
C GLY A 268 -9.87 -21.06 -19.91
N GLN A 269 -9.23 -21.21 -18.76
CA GLN A 269 -9.85 -20.91 -17.46
C GLN A 269 -9.95 -19.40 -17.22
N ILE A 270 -11.05 -18.98 -16.59
CA ILE A 270 -11.28 -17.58 -16.25
C ILE A 270 -10.55 -17.27 -14.94
N ILE A 271 -9.70 -16.24 -14.97
CA ILE A 271 -9.07 -15.65 -13.80
C ILE A 271 -9.39 -14.16 -13.72
N TYR A 272 -9.40 -13.64 -12.49
CA TYR A 272 -9.67 -12.23 -12.19
C TYR A 272 -8.42 -11.63 -11.56
N LYS A 273 -7.83 -10.62 -12.19
CA LYS A 273 -6.59 -9.98 -11.71
C LYS A 273 -6.49 -8.54 -12.18
N GLU A 274 -5.64 -7.75 -11.53
CA GLU A 274 -5.33 -6.41 -11.98
C GLU A 274 -4.33 -6.42 -13.15
N ILE A 275 -4.73 -5.86 -14.31
CA ILE A 275 -3.83 -5.64 -15.46
C ILE A 275 -3.45 -4.16 -15.57
N LYS A 276 -4.43 -3.28 -15.35
CA LYS A 276 -4.32 -1.84 -15.53
C LYS A 276 -4.97 -1.11 -14.36
N ASN A 277 -4.48 0.06 -13.99
CA ASN A 277 -5.14 0.92 -13.01
C ASN A 277 -6.25 1.74 -13.69
N HIS A 278 -7.39 1.10 -13.93
CA HIS A 278 -8.56 1.68 -14.57
C HIS A 278 -9.12 2.87 -13.79
N ALA A 279 -9.05 2.82 -12.47
CA ALA A 279 -9.58 3.83 -11.56
C ALA A 279 -9.03 5.24 -11.84
N VAL A 280 -7.76 5.33 -12.26
CA VAL A 280 -7.08 6.62 -12.49
C VAL A 280 -6.78 6.91 -13.96
N SER A 281 -6.80 5.89 -14.83
CA SER A 281 -6.35 6.02 -16.22
C SER A 281 -7.47 5.97 -17.27
N ASP A 282 -8.63 5.37 -16.95
CA ASP A 282 -9.68 5.18 -17.93
C ASP A 282 -10.50 6.45 -18.17
N LEU A 283 -10.37 6.99 -19.36
CA LEU A 283 -11.16 8.13 -19.82
C LEU A 283 -12.42 7.62 -20.50
N MET A 284 -13.52 7.57 -19.75
CA MET A 284 -14.81 7.06 -20.22
C MET A 284 -15.90 8.12 -20.07
N GLU A 285 -16.95 7.99 -20.85
CA GLU A 285 -18.16 8.80 -20.68
C GLU A 285 -18.90 8.34 -19.43
N PRO A 286 -19.01 9.19 -18.39
CA PRO A 286 -19.53 8.77 -17.08
C PRO A 286 -21.03 8.46 -17.09
N GLY A 287 -21.76 8.95 -18.09
CA GLY A 287 -23.21 8.79 -18.17
C GLY A 287 -23.94 9.45 -17.01
N SER A 288 -25.00 8.82 -16.53
CA SER A 288 -25.92 9.43 -15.55
C SER A 288 -25.32 9.80 -14.19
N VAL A 289 -24.12 9.31 -13.83
CA VAL A 289 -23.40 9.81 -12.63
C VAL A 289 -22.87 11.23 -12.81
N PHE A 290 -22.91 11.77 -14.03
CA PHE A 290 -22.58 13.16 -14.33
C PHE A 290 -23.77 14.13 -14.10
N LYS A 291 -25.01 13.65 -14.10
CA LYS A 291 -26.23 14.50 -13.95
C LYS A 291 -26.20 15.41 -12.71
N PRO A 292 -25.68 14.97 -11.55
CA PRO A 292 -25.52 15.86 -10.39
C PRO A 292 -24.65 17.09 -10.69
N VAL A 293 -23.61 16.97 -11.54
CA VAL A 293 -22.78 18.10 -11.96
C VAL A 293 -23.64 19.12 -12.73
N SER A 294 -24.45 18.64 -13.66
CA SER A 294 -25.34 19.49 -14.49
C SER A 294 -26.39 20.22 -13.65
N ILE A 295 -27.07 19.48 -12.77
CA ILE A 295 -28.08 20.03 -11.88
C ILE A 295 -27.46 21.03 -10.89
N MET A 296 -26.30 20.69 -10.28
CA MET A 296 -25.61 21.59 -9.38
C MET A 296 -25.19 22.89 -10.08
N THR A 297 -24.73 22.80 -11.34
CA THR A 297 -24.40 23.98 -12.15
C THR A 297 -25.61 24.89 -12.34
N ALA A 298 -26.77 24.36 -12.72
CA ALA A 298 -27.99 25.13 -12.91
C ALA A 298 -28.50 25.77 -11.61
N LEU A 299 -28.44 25.05 -10.50
CA LEU A 299 -28.81 25.56 -9.17
C LEU A 299 -27.84 26.66 -8.70
N GLN A 300 -26.56 26.48 -8.91
CA GLN A 300 -25.51 27.43 -8.50
C GLN A 300 -25.56 28.73 -9.31
N ASP A 301 -25.91 28.65 -10.58
CA ASP A 301 -26.09 29.82 -11.44
C ASP A 301 -27.44 30.52 -11.23
N GLY A 302 -28.28 30.00 -10.32
CA GLY A 302 -29.59 30.57 -10.04
C GLY A 302 -30.58 30.49 -11.18
N MET A 303 -30.33 29.60 -12.18
CA MET A 303 -31.21 29.48 -13.35
C MET A 303 -32.57 28.89 -12.97
N CYS A 304 -32.62 28.01 -12.00
CA CYS A 304 -33.83 27.34 -11.53
C CYS A 304 -33.69 26.85 -10.11
N ASP A 305 -34.77 26.30 -9.56
CA ASP A 305 -34.78 25.61 -8.27
C ASP A 305 -35.21 24.14 -8.41
N THR A 306 -35.08 23.36 -7.35
CA THR A 306 -35.44 21.92 -7.31
C THR A 306 -36.89 21.64 -7.66
N SER A 307 -37.77 22.63 -7.49
CA SER A 307 -39.20 22.60 -7.85
C SER A 307 -39.48 22.86 -9.33
N LYS A 308 -38.48 23.25 -10.15
CA LYS A 308 -38.64 23.49 -11.60
C LYS A 308 -39.32 22.30 -12.26
N ILE A 309 -40.45 22.57 -12.88
CA ILE A 309 -41.25 21.56 -13.60
C ILE A 309 -40.70 21.39 -15.02
N VAL A 310 -40.63 20.13 -15.45
CA VAL A 310 -40.27 19.73 -16.82
C VAL A 310 -41.17 18.60 -17.29
N ASP A 311 -41.63 18.69 -18.52
CA ASP A 311 -42.38 17.62 -19.18
C ASP A 311 -41.40 16.69 -19.93
N THR A 312 -41.44 15.39 -19.67
CA THR A 312 -40.64 14.38 -20.36
C THR A 312 -41.46 13.53 -21.36
N GLY A 313 -42.74 13.89 -21.51
CA GLY A 313 -43.64 13.22 -22.44
C GLY A 313 -43.79 11.73 -22.16
N ASN A 314 -43.89 10.96 -23.20
CA ASN A 314 -43.97 9.50 -23.13
C ASN A 314 -42.60 8.79 -23.01
N GLY A 315 -41.55 9.53 -22.66
CA GLY A 315 -40.20 8.98 -22.50
C GLY A 315 -39.37 8.97 -23.79
N VAL A 316 -39.83 9.62 -24.87
CA VAL A 316 -39.09 9.90 -26.10
C VAL A 316 -39.25 11.37 -26.43
N TRP A 317 -38.12 12.08 -26.62
CA TRP A 317 -38.12 13.51 -26.90
C TRP A 317 -37.20 13.86 -28.08
N PRO A 318 -37.67 14.54 -29.11
CA PRO A 318 -36.84 14.97 -30.23
C PRO A 318 -35.91 16.12 -29.76
N MET A 319 -34.62 15.98 -29.98
CA MET A 319 -33.61 16.99 -29.71
C MET A 319 -32.69 17.15 -30.92
N TYR A 320 -32.83 18.22 -31.66
CA TYR A 320 -31.96 18.60 -32.78
C TYR A 320 -31.71 17.46 -33.79
N GLY A 321 -32.81 16.80 -34.19
CA GLY A 321 -32.77 15.71 -35.19
C GLY A 321 -32.36 14.34 -34.63
N ARG A 322 -32.20 14.23 -33.30
CA ARG A 322 -32.00 12.97 -32.61
C ARG A 322 -33.06 12.76 -31.54
N GLU A 323 -33.34 11.51 -31.19
CA GLU A 323 -34.26 11.16 -30.11
C GLU A 323 -33.48 10.96 -28.82
N MET A 324 -33.83 11.72 -27.77
CA MET A 324 -33.46 11.44 -26.38
C MET A 324 -34.49 10.49 -25.78
N LYS A 325 -34.02 9.44 -25.10
CA LYS A 325 -34.91 8.44 -24.50
C LYS A 325 -34.61 8.27 -23.01
N ASP A 326 -35.71 8.17 -22.24
CA ASP A 326 -35.65 7.71 -20.86
C ASP A 326 -35.67 6.17 -20.80
N HIS A 327 -35.16 5.57 -19.75
CA HIS A 327 -35.04 4.11 -19.65
C HIS A 327 -36.41 3.40 -19.63
N ASN A 328 -37.49 4.11 -19.23
CA ASN A 328 -38.86 3.59 -19.18
C ASN A 328 -39.74 3.98 -20.40
N TRP A 329 -39.13 4.44 -21.52
CA TRP A 329 -39.86 4.89 -22.69
C TRP A 329 -40.84 3.86 -23.26
N ARG A 330 -40.55 2.57 -23.16
CA ARG A 330 -41.43 1.47 -23.55
C ARG A 330 -42.61 1.26 -22.61
N ARG A 331 -42.58 1.90 -21.41
CA ARG A 331 -43.64 1.81 -20.37
C ARG A 331 -44.41 3.13 -20.24
N GLY A 332 -44.33 4.03 -21.22
CA GLY A 332 -45.10 5.28 -21.30
C GLY A 332 -44.38 6.50 -20.72
N GLY A 333 -43.09 6.42 -20.37
CA GLY A 333 -42.32 7.57 -19.88
C GLY A 333 -42.70 8.00 -18.45
N TYR A 334 -42.28 9.22 -18.08
CA TYR A 334 -42.52 9.79 -16.75
C TYR A 334 -43.50 10.97 -16.75
N GLY A 335 -43.81 11.55 -17.94
CA GLY A 335 -44.67 12.72 -18.06
C GLY A 335 -44.06 13.98 -17.42
N VAL A 336 -44.91 14.72 -16.72
CA VAL A 336 -44.52 15.98 -16.04
C VAL A 336 -43.98 15.71 -14.66
N MET A 337 -42.79 16.23 -14.34
CA MET A 337 -42.16 16.09 -13.03
C MET A 337 -41.29 17.31 -12.68
N ASN A 338 -40.88 17.42 -11.42
CA ASN A 338 -39.93 18.45 -11.00
C ASN A 338 -38.46 17.99 -11.15
N MET A 339 -37.53 18.95 -11.10
CA MET A 339 -36.09 18.71 -11.23
C MET A 339 -35.59 17.67 -10.25
N ALA A 340 -35.99 17.71 -8.97
CA ALA A 340 -35.55 16.73 -7.98
C ALA A 340 -35.98 15.30 -8.38
N THR A 341 -37.17 15.13 -8.91
CA THR A 341 -37.67 13.84 -9.43
C THR A 341 -36.89 13.41 -10.66
N THR A 342 -36.50 14.33 -11.57
CA THR A 342 -35.70 13.95 -12.76
C THR A 342 -34.37 13.29 -12.35
N LEU A 343 -33.73 13.79 -11.28
CA LEU A 343 -32.50 13.19 -10.75
C LEU A 343 -32.78 11.84 -10.07
N ARG A 344 -33.86 11.75 -9.28
CA ARG A 344 -34.30 10.55 -8.55
C ARG A 344 -34.57 9.37 -9.49
N VAL A 345 -35.28 9.59 -10.57
CA VAL A 345 -35.61 8.57 -11.58
C VAL A 345 -34.59 8.53 -12.72
N SER A 346 -33.54 9.34 -12.65
CA SER A 346 -32.48 9.41 -13.66
C SER A 346 -32.97 9.72 -15.07
N SER A 347 -33.99 10.59 -15.22
CA SER A 347 -34.51 10.96 -16.55
C SER A 347 -33.43 11.67 -17.37
N ASN A 348 -33.16 11.17 -18.58
CA ASN A 348 -32.29 11.80 -19.55
C ASN A 348 -32.96 13.07 -20.12
N ILE A 349 -34.26 12.93 -20.50
CA ILE A 349 -35.04 14.00 -21.09
C ILE A 349 -35.18 15.15 -20.09
N GLY A 350 -35.52 14.85 -18.84
CA GLY A 350 -35.73 15.87 -17.82
C GLY A 350 -34.49 16.74 -17.59
N VAL A 351 -33.33 16.09 -17.36
CA VAL A 351 -32.07 16.83 -17.14
C VAL A 351 -31.64 17.58 -18.40
N SER A 352 -31.65 16.93 -19.56
CA SER A 352 -31.20 17.57 -20.80
C SER A 352 -32.09 18.76 -21.23
N ARG A 353 -33.40 18.67 -21.03
CA ARG A 353 -34.32 19.78 -21.30
C ARG A 353 -34.10 20.98 -20.39
N ILE A 354 -33.92 20.74 -19.12
CA ILE A 354 -33.62 21.83 -18.16
C ILE A 354 -32.31 22.53 -18.55
N ILE A 355 -31.25 21.77 -18.81
CA ILE A 355 -29.96 22.38 -19.19
C ILE A 355 -30.03 23.09 -20.55
N ASP A 356 -30.70 22.50 -21.54
CA ASP A 356 -30.85 23.11 -22.85
C ASP A 356 -31.68 24.40 -22.78
N GLU A 357 -32.76 24.46 -22.00
CA GLU A 357 -33.58 25.64 -21.79
C GLU A 357 -32.76 26.86 -21.32
N TYR A 358 -31.80 26.65 -20.40
CA TYR A 358 -31.07 27.76 -19.79
C TYR A 358 -29.70 28.04 -20.41
N TYR A 359 -29.11 27.09 -21.13
CA TYR A 359 -27.74 27.23 -21.62
C TYR A 359 -27.60 27.03 -23.14
N HIS A 360 -28.67 26.79 -23.86
CA HIS A 360 -28.60 26.57 -25.33
C HIS A 360 -27.88 27.73 -26.06
N ASN A 361 -28.19 28.95 -25.71
CA ASN A 361 -27.60 30.14 -26.33
C ASN A 361 -26.21 30.48 -25.80
N ASP A 362 -25.83 29.96 -24.64
CA ASP A 362 -24.52 30.14 -24.01
C ASP A 362 -23.99 28.83 -23.37
N PRO A 363 -23.66 27.83 -24.19
CA PRO A 363 -23.14 26.56 -23.73
C PRO A 363 -21.77 26.71 -23.03
N GLU A 364 -21.03 27.79 -23.29
CA GLU A 364 -19.78 28.10 -22.60
C GLU A 364 -19.99 28.32 -21.10
N LYS A 365 -21.07 29.04 -20.72
CA LYS A 365 -21.46 29.26 -19.33
C LYS A 365 -21.71 27.93 -18.59
N PHE A 366 -22.41 26.99 -19.23
CA PHE A 366 -22.61 25.66 -18.70
C PHE A 366 -21.27 24.94 -18.43
N VAL A 367 -20.40 24.90 -19.46
CA VAL A 367 -19.12 24.20 -19.35
C VAL A 367 -18.22 24.85 -18.31
N ARG A 368 -18.23 26.19 -18.18
CA ARG A 368 -17.54 26.90 -17.07
C ARG A 368 -18.09 26.47 -15.71
N GLY A 369 -19.41 26.28 -15.59
CA GLY A 369 -20.03 25.72 -14.38
C GLY A 369 -19.57 24.29 -14.08
N VAL A 370 -19.43 23.45 -15.12
CA VAL A 370 -18.85 22.12 -15.00
C VAL A 370 -17.39 22.18 -14.50
N TYR A 371 -16.56 23.08 -15.02
CA TYR A 371 -15.20 23.28 -14.49
C TYR A 371 -15.20 23.78 -13.05
N ARG A 372 -16.11 24.69 -12.69
CA ARG A 372 -16.27 25.17 -11.31
C ARG A 372 -16.63 24.05 -10.32
N SER A 373 -17.36 23.01 -10.78
CA SER A 373 -17.68 21.85 -9.95
C SER A 373 -16.45 21.01 -9.53
N GLY A 374 -15.30 21.25 -10.14
CA GLY A 374 -14.06 20.56 -9.88
C GLY A 374 -13.90 19.18 -10.54
N ILE A 375 -14.93 18.65 -11.21
CA ILE A 375 -14.87 17.31 -11.83
C ILE A 375 -13.78 17.19 -12.91
N ALA A 376 -13.43 18.32 -13.54
CA ALA A 376 -12.39 18.41 -14.57
C ALA A 376 -11.04 18.89 -14.03
N SER A 377 -10.89 19.06 -12.72
CA SER A 377 -9.64 19.51 -12.10
C SER A 377 -8.54 18.46 -12.22
N ASP A 378 -7.29 18.94 -12.37
CA ASP A 378 -6.14 18.08 -12.21
C ASP A 378 -5.99 17.73 -10.73
N LEU A 379 -6.14 16.47 -10.42
CA LEU A 379 -6.07 15.93 -9.06
C LEU A 379 -4.63 15.58 -8.64
N HIS A 380 -3.63 15.80 -9.51
CA HIS A 380 -2.23 15.49 -9.25
C HIS A 380 -2.02 14.09 -8.65
N ILE A 381 -2.71 13.10 -9.24
CA ILE A 381 -2.63 11.70 -8.78
C ILE A 381 -1.20 11.20 -8.90
N PRO A 382 -0.56 10.74 -7.82
CA PRO A 382 0.83 10.31 -7.83
C PRO A 382 0.98 8.86 -8.36
N ILE A 383 0.31 8.52 -9.44
CA ILE A 383 0.39 7.22 -10.12
C ILE A 383 0.65 7.47 -11.58
N VAL A 384 1.74 6.90 -12.09
CA VAL A 384 2.10 7.03 -13.51
C VAL A 384 1.00 6.42 -14.38
N GLY A 385 0.56 7.18 -15.40
CA GLY A 385 -0.54 6.80 -16.27
C GLY A 385 -1.90 7.35 -15.83
N ALA A 386 -2.00 8.07 -14.71
CA ALA A 386 -3.21 8.81 -14.37
C ALA A 386 -3.51 9.87 -15.43
N SER A 387 -4.78 10.03 -15.74
CA SER A 387 -5.25 10.95 -16.77
C SER A 387 -6.25 11.95 -16.19
N PRO A 388 -6.06 13.26 -16.39
CA PRO A 388 -7.09 14.24 -16.02
C PRO A 388 -8.33 14.10 -16.89
N ALA A 389 -9.47 14.50 -16.37
CA ALA A 389 -10.72 14.52 -17.15
C ALA A 389 -10.62 15.45 -18.37
N LYS A 390 -11.30 15.07 -19.45
CA LYS A 390 -11.34 15.83 -20.70
C LYS A 390 -12.78 16.27 -20.99
N ILE A 391 -13.04 17.55 -20.81
CA ILE A 391 -14.32 18.17 -21.07
C ILE A 391 -14.11 19.28 -22.11
N ARG A 392 -14.82 19.16 -23.22
CA ARG A 392 -14.65 20.06 -24.34
C ARG A 392 -15.28 21.42 -24.05
N MET A 393 -14.49 22.50 -24.15
CA MET A 393 -14.98 23.86 -24.12
C MET A 393 -15.49 24.28 -25.50
N PRO A 394 -16.70 24.84 -25.62
CA PRO A 394 -17.20 25.40 -26.87
C PRO A 394 -16.28 26.49 -27.41
N LYS A 395 -16.04 26.51 -28.70
CA LYS A 395 -15.22 27.54 -29.37
C LYS A 395 -15.98 28.09 -30.61
N LYS A 396 -15.95 29.42 -30.78
CA LYS A 396 -16.49 30.10 -31.96
C LYS A 396 -15.36 30.61 -32.83
N ASN A 397 -15.62 30.69 -34.15
CA ASN A 397 -14.76 31.37 -35.10
C ASN A 397 -14.99 32.90 -35.05
N LYS A 398 -14.22 33.67 -35.81
CA LYS A 398 -14.36 35.13 -35.90
C LYS A 398 -15.73 35.59 -36.41
N ARG A 399 -16.50 34.72 -37.07
CA ARG A 399 -17.85 34.97 -37.58
C ARG A 399 -18.94 34.60 -36.57
N GLY A 400 -18.60 34.12 -35.39
CA GLY A 400 -19.56 33.73 -34.38
C GLY A 400 -20.09 32.27 -34.51
N GLU A 401 -19.62 31.51 -35.50
CA GLU A 401 -20.05 30.12 -35.74
C GLU A 401 -19.29 29.15 -34.86
N TRP A 402 -19.98 28.10 -34.39
CA TRP A 402 -19.35 27.06 -33.58
C TRP A 402 -18.33 26.22 -34.38
N LEU A 403 -17.09 26.15 -33.92
CA LEU A 403 -16.03 25.33 -34.52
C LEU A 403 -16.06 23.87 -34.10
N ASN A 404 -16.39 23.63 -32.84
CA ASN A 404 -16.28 22.31 -32.23
C ASN A 404 -17.52 21.95 -31.40
N TRP A 405 -18.67 22.57 -31.68
CA TRP A 405 -19.88 22.40 -30.88
C TRP A 405 -21.10 22.21 -31.81
N SER A 406 -21.82 21.10 -31.64
CA SER A 406 -23.09 20.83 -32.34
C SER A 406 -24.27 21.16 -31.44
N ASN A 407 -25.46 21.35 -32.00
CA ASN A 407 -26.67 21.57 -31.23
C ASN A 407 -27.01 20.41 -30.29
N THR A 408 -26.55 19.19 -30.60
CA THR A 408 -26.73 18.02 -29.73
C THR A 408 -25.70 17.94 -28.62
N ALA A 409 -24.59 18.69 -28.70
CA ALA A 409 -23.48 18.54 -27.71
C ALA A 409 -23.91 18.89 -26.29
N LEU A 410 -24.63 19.99 -26.08
CA LEU A 410 -25.09 20.41 -24.77
C LEU A 410 -26.06 19.40 -24.10
N PRO A 411 -27.18 18.98 -24.78
CA PRO A 411 -28.08 17.98 -24.21
C PRO A 411 -27.39 16.66 -23.86
N TRP A 412 -26.48 16.16 -24.69
CA TRP A 412 -25.78 14.92 -24.45
C TRP A 412 -24.70 15.07 -23.35
N MET A 413 -23.98 16.19 -23.31
CA MET A 413 -23.03 16.48 -22.22
C MET A 413 -23.73 16.57 -20.87
N SER A 414 -24.92 17.14 -20.81
CA SER A 414 -25.67 17.28 -19.56
C SER A 414 -26.01 15.94 -18.89
N ILE A 415 -26.03 14.86 -19.64
CA ILE A 415 -26.29 13.50 -19.16
C ILE A 415 -25.04 12.59 -19.13
N GLY A 416 -23.84 13.22 -19.36
CA GLY A 416 -22.54 12.56 -19.16
C GLY A 416 -21.98 11.89 -20.42
N TYR A 417 -22.46 12.24 -21.63
CA TYR A 417 -21.79 11.95 -22.89
C TYR A 417 -20.93 13.16 -23.31
N GLU A 418 -20.18 13.06 -24.37
CA GLU A 418 -19.32 14.16 -24.90
C GLU A 418 -18.24 14.63 -23.89
N SER A 419 -18.03 13.89 -22.79
CA SER A 419 -17.05 14.14 -21.73
C SER A 419 -16.33 12.85 -21.39
N GLN A 420 -15.05 12.94 -21.07
CA GLN A 420 -14.24 11.79 -20.68
C GLN A 420 -13.69 12.02 -19.27
N VAL A 421 -14.15 11.22 -18.32
CA VAL A 421 -13.87 11.42 -16.90
C VAL A 421 -13.40 10.09 -16.28
N PRO A 422 -12.22 10.05 -15.64
CA PRO A 422 -11.79 8.84 -14.95
C PRO A 422 -12.63 8.64 -13.67
N PRO A 423 -12.81 7.39 -13.23
CA PRO A 423 -13.61 7.07 -12.04
C PRO A 423 -13.22 7.88 -10.79
N ILE A 424 -11.92 8.09 -10.57
CA ILE A 424 -11.44 8.86 -9.41
C ILE A 424 -11.90 10.33 -9.42
N SER A 425 -11.98 10.97 -10.59
CA SER A 425 -12.48 12.36 -10.69
C SER A 425 -13.97 12.44 -10.38
N THR A 426 -14.74 11.45 -10.85
CA THR A 426 -16.16 11.34 -10.50
C THR A 426 -16.32 11.15 -8.99
N LEU A 427 -15.58 10.23 -8.38
CA LEU A 427 -15.61 10.01 -6.94
C LEU A 427 -15.26 11.29 -6.15
N THR A 428 -14.20 11.99 -6.55
CA THR A 428 -13.75 13.22 -5.88
C THR A 428 -14.83 14.31 -5.87
N PHE A 429 -15.62 14.40 -6.95
CA PHE A 429 -16.78 15.29 -6.98
C PHE A 429 -17.87 14.87 -5.98
N TYR A 430 -18.21 13.58 -5.88
CA TYR A 430 -19.18 13.09 -4.89
C TYR A 430 -18.65 13.25 -3.47
N ASN A 431 -17.35 13.05 -3.26
CA ASN A 431 -16.69 13.31 -2.00
C ASN A 431 -16.80 14.77 -1.57
N ALA A 432 -16.67 15.71 -2.52
CA ALA A 432 -16.83 17.14 -2.23
C ALA A 432 -18.27 17.49 -1.79
N ILE A 433 -19.29 16.88 -2.43
CA ILE A 433 -20.69 17.05 -1.96
C ILE A 433 -20.86 16.51 -0.54
N ALA A 434 -20.31 15.32 -0.25
CA ALA A 434 -20.32 14.71 1.08
C ALA A 434 -19.59 15.58 2.10
N ASN A 435 -18.52 16.25 1.70
CA ASN A 435 -17.69 17.14 2.53
C ASN A 435 -18.16 18.61 2.52
N ASN A 436 -19.47 18.82 2.40
CA ASN A 436 -20.11 20.14 2.42
C ASN A 436 -19.56 21.13 1.38
N GLY A 437 -19.11 20.64 0.23
CA GLY A 437 -18.60 21.41 -0.89
C GLY A 437 -17.10 21.58 -0.93
N CYS A 438 -16.36 21.13 0.07
CA CYS A 438 -14.90 21.16 0.08
C CYS A 438 -14.33 19.94 -0.64
N MET A 439 -13.60 20.17 -1.74
CA MET A 439 -13.02 19.09 -2.56
C MET A 439 -11.62 18.74 -2.05
N MET A 440 -11.50 17.58 -1.43
CA MET A 440 -10.22 17.04 -0.98
C MET A 440 -9.48 16.36 -2.13
N GLN A 441 -8.18 16.60 -2.19
CA GLN A 441 -7.30 15.91 -3.15
C GLN A 441 -7.16 14.43 -2.76
N PRO A 442 -7.36 13.47 -3.70
CA PRO A 442 -7.11 12.06 -3.42
C PRO A 442 -5.68 11.83 -2.94
N ARG A 443 -5.53 11.29 -1.74
CA ARG A 443 -4.24 11.06 -1.09
C ARG A 443 -3.95 9.57 -1.03
N PHE A 444 -2.77 9.17 -1.51
CA PHE A 444 -2.31 7.77 -1.55
C PHE A 444 -1.23 7.48 -0.52
N VAL A 445 -0.46 8.50 -0.13
CA VAL A 445 0.63 8.38 0.83
C VAL A 445 0.41 9.43 1.91
N LYS A 446 0.44 8.99 3.18
CA LYS A 446 0.25 9.89 4.32
C LYS A 446 1.55 10.28 5.00
N ALA A 447 2.59 9.45 4.91
CA ALA A 447 3.89 9.73 5.52
C ALA A 447 5.02 8.94 4.86
N SER A 448 6.25 9.38 5.09
CA SER A 448 7.46 8.60 4.83
C SER A 448 8.31 8.51 6.11
N ILE A 449 9.07 7.42 6.24
CA ILE A 449 9.92 7.17 7.41
C ILE A 449 11.34 6.92 6.94
N GLN A 450 12.32 7.58 7.56
CA GLN A 450 13.74 7.26 7.37
C GLN A 450 14.46 7.35 8.72
N ASN A 451 15.21 6.35 9.08
CA ASN A 451 15.98 6.27 10.34
C ASN A 451 15.14 6.57 11.60
N GLY A 452 13.83 6.25 11.57
CA GLY A 452 12.90 6.51 12.65
C GLY A 452 12.25 7.90 12.64
N GLU A 453 12.68 8.81 11.77
CA GLU A 453 12.01 10.09 11.56
C GLU A 453 10.83 9.95 10.61
N VAL A 454 9.67 10.44 11.04
CA VAL A 454 8.42 10.42 10.27
C VAL A 454 8.20 11.79 9.64
N THR A 455 8.08 11.84 8.32
CA THR A 455 7.65 13.04 7.59
C THR A 455 6.22 12.83 7.14
N GLU A 456 5.28 13.59 7.72
CA GLU A 456 3.87 13.52 7.38
C GLU A 456 3.53 14.38 6.16
N TYR A 457 2.62 13.88 5.32
CA TYR A 457 2.02 14.60 4.20
C TYR A 457 0.56 14.90 4.54
N PRO A 458 0.23 16.13 4.97
CA PRO A 458 -1.12 16.47 5.42
C PRO A 458 -2.14 16.39 4.26
N PRO A 459 -3.44 16.16 4.58
CA PRO A 459 -4.53 16.27 3.61
C PRO A 459 -4.53 17.65 2.94
N GLN A 460 -4.82 17.66 1.64
CA GLN A 460 -4.84 18.90 0.85
C GLN A 460 -6.20 19.09 0.18
N VAL A 461 -6.60 20.35 0.02
CA VAL A 461 -7.77 20.73 -0.76
C VAL A 461 -7.35 20.94 -2.21
N VAL A 462 -8.14 20.48 -3.17
CA VAL A 462 -7.89 20.73 -4.60
C VAL A 462 -7.86 22.25 -4.84
N LYS A 463 -6.79 22.73 -5.46
CA LYS A 463 -6.57 24.17 -5.68
C LYS A 463 -7.77 24.83 -6.37
N GLY A 464 -8.29 25.86 -5.76
CA GLY A 464 -9.45 26.61 -6.26
C GLY A 464 -10.82 25.97 -5.97
N HIS A 465 -10.87 24.84 -5.24
CA HIS A 465 -12.11 24.09 -4.99
C HIS A 465 -12.34 23.85 -3.47
N SER A 466 -12.01 24.85 -2.65
CA SER A 466 -12.38 24.83 -1.23
C SER A 466 -13.90 24.88 -1.02
N GLN A 467 -14.64 25.35 -2.03
CA GLN A 467 -16.09 25.36 -2.08
C GLN A 467 -16.56 25.26 -3.55
N ILE A 468 -17.08 24.09 -3.96
CA ILE A 468 -17.50 23.84 -5.34
C ILE A 468 -18.87 24.44 -5.70
N ALA A 469 -19.72 24.70 -4.70
CA ALA A 469 -21.00 25.41 -4.81
C ALA A 469 -21.38 25.99 -3.45
N SER A 470 -22.34 26.89 -3.43
CA SER A 470 -22.83 27.50 -2.16
C SER A 470 -23.38 26.43 -1.20
N PRO A 471 -23.26 26.65 0.12
CA PRO A 471 -23.75 25.67 1.12
C PRO A 471 -25.24 25.31 0.91
N ALA A 472 -26.08 26.26 0.48
CA ALA A 472 -27.48 26.01 0.19
C ALA A 472 -27.67 25.04 -0.99
N VAL A 473 -26.88 25.19 -2.06
CA VAL A 473 -26.89 24.29 -3.23
C VAL A 473 -26.37 22.91 -2.83
N ILE A 474 -25.28 22.84 -2.08
CA ILE A 474 -24.74 21.57 -1.60
C ILE A 474 -25.78 20.81 -0.78
N LYS A 475 -26.49 21.49 0.13
CA LYS A 475 -27.54 20.86 0.94
C LYS A 475 -28.67 20.32 0.08
N LYS A 476 -29.11 21.06 -0.95
CA LYS A 476 -30.11 20.57 -1.93
C LYS A 476 -29.60 19.33 -2.66
N MET A 477 -28.33 19.32 -3.08
CA MET A 477 -27.72 18.16 -3.73
C MET A 477 -27.64 16.93 -2.82
N GLN A 478 -27.28 17.11 -1.56
CA GLN A 478 -27.25 16.01 -0.56
C GLN A 478 -28.61 15.37 -0.40
N VAL A 479 -29.68 16.16 -0.26
CA VAL A 479 -31.07 15.67 -0.15
C VAL A 479 -31.51 14.93 -1.41
N MET A 480 -31.22 15.48 -2.60
CA MET A 480 -31.60 14.82 -3.86
C MET A 480 -30.86 13.50 -4.05
N LEU A 481 -29.58 13.41 -3.69
CA LEU A 481 -28.80 12.18 -3.80
C LEU A 481 -29.24 11.09 -2.78
N GLU A 482 -29.69 11.50 -1.59
CA GLU A 482 -30.31 10.58 -0.62
C GLU A 482 -31.61 10.00 -1.19
N HIS A 483 -32.47 10.84 -1.80
CA HIS A 483 -33.73 10.38 -2.41
C HIS A 483 -33.52 9.46 -3.62
N VAL A 484 -32.41 9.54 -4.35
CA VAL A 484 -32.06 8.58 -5.40
C VAL A 484 -31.93 7.17 -4.82
N VAL A 485 -31.43 7.05 -3.60
CA VAL A 485 -31.25 5.74 -2.94
C VAL A 485 -32.50 5.32 -2.18
N SER A 486 -33.09 6.21 -1.39
CA SER A 486 -34.26 5.85 -0.55
C SER A 486 -35.52 5.59 -1.38
N GLU A 487 -35.77 6.35 -2.43
CA GLU A 487 -37.01 6.30 -3.21
C GLU A 487 -36.80 6.00 -4.70
N GLY A 488 -35.58 6.17 -5.21
CA GLY A 488 -35.28 6.13 -6.64
C GLY A 488 -34.67 4.81 -7.14
N LEU A 489 -33.85 4.93 -8.19
CA LEU A 489 -33.20 3.82 -8.87
C LEU A 489 -31.98 3.24 -8.12
N GLY A 490 -31.55 3.89 -7.04
CA GLY A 490 -30.40 3.48 -6.23
C GLY A 490 -30.72 2.56 -5.07
N LYS A 491 -31.94 2.07 -4.91
CA LYS A 491 -32.40 1.30 -3.73
C LYS A 491 -31.51 0.13 -3.36
N LYS A 492 -30.95 -0.57 -4.34
CA LYS A 492 -30.07 -1.73 -4.07
C LYS A 492 -28.70 -1.35 -3.48
N ALA A 493 -28.32 -0.08 -3.52
CA ALA A 493 -27.12 0.43 -2.87
C ALA A 493 -27.40 0.89 -1.42
N GLY A 494 -28.67 0.98 -1.04
CA GLY A 494 -29.10 1.42 0.30
C GLY A 494 -28.86 0.38 1.38
N SER A 495 -28.78 0.85 2.63
CA SER A 495 -28.70 0.04 3.85
C SER A 495 -29.96 0.21 4.69
N THR A 496 -30.24 -0.75 5.55
CA THR A 496 -31.27 -0.65 6.60
C THR A 496 -30.71 -0.04 7.88
N SER A 497 -29.40 -0.05 8.06
CA SER A 497 -28.72 0.38 9.27
C SER A 497 -28.29 1.86 9.23
N PHE A 498 -28.03 2.40 8.04
CA PHE A 498 -27.61 3.78 7.83
C PHE A 498 -28.11 4.31 6.48
N LYS A 499 -28.18 5.63 6.37
CA LYS A 499 -28.59 6.28 5.13
C LYS A 499 -27.44 6.30 4.12
N VAL A 500 -27.77 6.14 2.85
CA VAL A 500 -26.84 6.22 1.72
C VAL A 500 -27.33 7.31 0.76
N ALA A 501 -26.41 8.09 0.23
CA ALA A 501 -26.68 9.05 -0.83
C ALA A 501 -25.80 8.71 -2.05
N GLY A 502 -26.38 8.79 -3.25
CA GLY A 502 -25.60 8.46 -4.44
C GLY A 502 -26.42 8.51 -5.73
N LYS A 503 -25.78 8.10 -6.80
CA LYS A 503 -26.38 8.11 -8.15
C LYS A 503 -25.94 6.89 -8.95
N THR A 504 -26.90 6.31 -9.65
CA THR A 504 -26.70 5.22 -10.62
C THR A 504 -26.30 5.77 -11.99
N GLY A 505 -25.47 5.04 -12.71
CA GLY A 505 -25.10 5.30 -14.08
C GLY A 505 -25.22 4.05 -14.94
N THR A 506 -25.69 4.24 -16.17
CA THR A 506 -25.68 3.22 -17.23
C THR A 506 -25.36 3.94 -18.52
N ALA A 507 -24.13 3.83 -19.01
CA ALA A 507 -23.69 4.46 -20.24
C ALA A 507 -23.29 3.39 -21.26
N GLN A 508 -23.52 3.67 -22.55
CA GLN A 508 -22.98 2.83 -23.61
C GLN A 508 -21.53 3.23 -23.87
N ILE A 509 -20.66 2.24 -24.05
CA ILE A 509 -19.25 2.46 -24.35
C ILE A 509 -19.07 2.56 -25.84
N SER A 510 -18.51 3.69 -26.32
CA SER A 510 -18.14 3.87 -27.73
C SER A 510 -16.88 3.05 -28.07
N LYS A 511 -16.89 2.35 -29.18
CA LYS A 511 -15.74 1.61 -29.73
C LYS A 511 -14.90 2.49 -30.67
N GLY A 512 -14.59 3.70 -30.27
CA GLY A 512 -13.80 4.65 -31.05
C GLY A 512 -14.50 5.04 -32.36
N THR A 513 -13.81 4.94 -33.50
CA THR A 513 -14.37 5.28 -34.86
C THR A 513 -15.56 4.43 -35.24
N ALA A 514 -15.74 3.23 -34.64
CA ALA A 514 -16.89 2.37 -34.91
C ALA A 514 -18.17 2.80 -34.17
N GLY A 515 -18.09 3.74 -33.24
CA GLY A 515 -19.24 4.29 -32.50
C GLY A 515 -19.91 3.26 -31.57
N TYR A 516 -21.21 3.43 -31.31
CA TYR A 516 -21.98 2.63 -30.34
C TYR A 516 -22.66 1.38 -30.94
N LYS A 517 -22.75 1.26 -32.27
CA LYS A 517 -23.64 0.30 -32.97
C LYS A 517 -22.96 -0.91 -33.61
N ASN A 518 -21.63 -1.05 -33.51
CA ASN A 518 -20.93 -2.16 -34.15
C ASN A 518 -20.82 -3.37 -33.22
N GLY A 519 -21.58 -4.42 -33.51
CA GLY A 519 -21.60 -5.68 -32.75
C GLY A 519 -22.35 -5.57 -31.43
N MET A 520 -21.94 -6.37 -30.44
CA MET A 520 -22.53 -6.36 -29.08
C MET A 520 -22.26 -5.01 -28.40
N THR A 521 -23.33 -4.36 -27.95
CA THR A 521 -23.21 -3.13 -27.15
C THR A 521 -22.55 -3.39 -25.82
N HIS A 522 -21.49 -2.64 -25.51
CA HIS A 522 -20.86 -2.65 -24.20
C HIS A 522 -21.39 -1.51 -23.34
N TYR A 523 -21.48 -1.76 -22.05
CA TYR A 523 -22.02 -0.82 -21.08
C TYR A 523 -21.00 -0.55 -19.98
N LEU A 524 -20.94 0.70 -19.55
CA LEU A 524 -20.34 1.13 -18.29
C LEU A 524 -21.48 1.30 -17.28
N LEU A 525 -21.51 0.43 -16.29
CA LEU A 525 -22.44 0.46 -15.17
C LEU A 525 -21.75 1.11 -14.01
N SER A 526 -22.35 2.12 -13.39
CA SER A 526 -21.71 2.85 -12.31
C SER A 526 -22.67 3.10 -11.15
N PHE A 527 -22.13 3.14 -9.95
CA PHE A 527 -22.76 3.75 -8.80
C PHE A 527 -21.72 4.58 -8.06
N ALA A 528 -22.01 5.87 -7.85
CA ALA A 528 -21.16 6.77 -7.08
C ALA A 528 -21.97 7.40 -5.96
N GLY A 529 -21.42 7.40 -4.74
CA GLY A 529 -22.14 7.88 -3.57
C GLY A 529 -21.27 7.97 -2.32
N TYR A 530 -21.92 8.18 -1.18
CA TYR A 530 -21.27 8.28 0.13
C TYR A 530 -22.17 7.77 1.25
N PHE A 531 -21.55 7.40 2.36
CA PHE A 531 -22.21 6.86 3.53
C PHE A 531 -21.42 7.15 4.84
N PRO A 532 -22.13 7.21 6.01
CA PRO A 532 -23.56 7.48 6.14
C PRO A 532 -23.95 8.83 5.52
N ALA A 533 -25.16 9.00 4.97
CA ALA A 533 -25.53 10.23 4.27
C ALA A 533 -25.74 11.45 5.21
N ASP A 534 -26.10 11.22 6.45
CA ASP A 534 -26.32 12.22 7.50
C ASP A 534 -25.01 12.70 8.16
N ASN A 535 -24.00 11.82 8.24
CA ASN A 535 -22.65 12.14 8.72
C ASN A 535 -21.60 11.43 7.86
N PRO A 536 -21.29 11.94 6.66
CA PRO A 536 -20.47 11.25 5.70
C PRO A 536 -19.06 10.95 6.19
N LYS A 537 -18.72 9.66 6.25
CA LYS A 537 -17.39 9.16 6.60
C LYS A 537 -16.60 8.73 5.36
N TYR A 538 -17.27 8.01 4.44
CA TYR A 538 -16.67 7.47 3.24
C TYR A 538 -17.51 7.81 2.00
N SER A 539 -16.83 8.07 0.90
CA SER A 539 -17.39 8.06 -0.44
C SER A 539 -16.85 6.86 -1.22
N CYS A 540 -17.67 6.32 -2.11
CA CYS A 540 -17.31 5.17 -2.91
C CYS A 540 -17.87 5.28 -4.32
N ILE A 541 -17.10 4.83 -5.31
CA ILE A 541 -17.56 4.62 -6.68
C ILE A 541 -17.29 3.17 -7.08
N VAL A 542 -18.27 2.56 -7.74
CA VAL A 542 -18.13 1.25 -8.37
C VAL A 542 -18.46 1.39 -9.85
N CYS A 543 -17.59 0.85 -10.71
CA CYS A 543 -17.77 0.82 -12.15
C CYS A 543 -17.60 -0.61 -12.66
N ILE A 544 -18.56 -1.12 -13.45
CA ILE A 544 -18.49 -2.44 -14.09
C ILE A 544 -18.64 -2.25 -15.59
N GLN A 545 -17.73 -2.82 -16.37
CA GLN A 545 -17.85 -2.88 -17.82
C GLN A 545 -18.31 -4.28 -18.22
N LYS A 546 -19.33 -4.36 -19.06
CA LYS A 546 -19.86 -5.63 -19.57
C LYS A 546 -20.49 -5.51 -20.94
N GLY A 547 -20.54 -6.62 -21.64
CA GLY A 547 -21.26 -6.75 -22.88
C GLY A 547 -22.72 -7.16 -22.71
N GLY A 548 -23.61 -6.65 -23.56
CA GLY A 548 -25.01 -7.07 -23.67
C GLY A 548 -25.92 -6.67 -22.52
N LEU A 549 -27.17 -7.08 -22.61
CA LEU A 549 -28.20 -6.90 -21.59
C LEU A 549 -28.34 -8.18 -20.72
N PRO A 550 -28.85 -8.10 -19.47
CA PRO A 550 -29.29 -6.89 -18.78
C PRO A 550 -28.13 -5.97 -18.38
N ALA A 551 -28.38 -4.67 -18.30
CA ALA A 551 -27.39 -3.66 -17.91
C ALA A 551 -28.03 -2.64 -16.96
N SER A 552 -27.61 -2.66 -15.68
CA SER A 552 -28.17 -1.81 -14.64
C SER A 552 -27.12 -1.35 -13.64
N GLY A 553 -26.80 -0.06 -13.64
CA GLY A 553 -25.86 0.51 -12.66
C GLY A 553 -26.33 0.35 -11.22
N GLY A 554 -27.65 0.54 -10.96
CA GLY A 554 -28.21 0.32 -9.62
C GLY A 554 -28.31 -1.15 -9.24
N GLY A 555 -28.58 -2.03 -10.24
CA GLY A 555 -28.78 -3.46 -10.03
C GLY A 555 -27.51 -4.27 -9.84
N MET A 556 -26.36 -3.79 -10.37
CA MET A 556 -25.06 -4.45 -10.36
C MET A 556 -24.06 -3.63 -9.53
N SER A 557 -23.57 -2.49 -10.03
CA SER A 557 -22.63 -1.65 -9.30
C SER A 557 -23.16 -1.16 -7.94
N GLY A 558 -24.49 -0.93 -7.84
CA GLY A 558 -25.14 -0.59 -6.57
C GLY A 558 -25.10 -1.73 -5.53
N VAL A 559 -25.14 -2.99 -5.97
CA VAL A 559 -25.01 -4.15 -5.08
C VAL A 559 -23.60 -4.25 -4.52
N VAL A 560 -22.58 -4.07 -5.35
CA VAL A 560 -21.17 -4.02 -4.89
C VAL A 560 -20.97 -2.88 -3.91
N PHE A 561 -21.50 -1.68 -4.21
CA PHE A 561 -21.45 -0.54 -3.29
C PHE A 561 -22.08 -0.87 -1.94
N HIS A 562 -23.25 -1.51 -1.92
CA HIS A 562 -23.94 -1.95 -0.72
C HIS A 562 -23.03 -2.88 0.13
N HIS A 563 -22.46 -3.92 -0.48
CA HIS A 563 -21.60 -4.86 0.23
C HIS A 563 -20.36 -4.17 0.82
N ILE A 564 -19.74 -3.23 0.08
CA ILE A 564 -18.62 -2.44 0.56
C ILE A 564 -19.04 -1.56 1.74
N ALA A 565 -20.16 -0.83 1.61
CA ALA A 565 -20.64 0.08 2.63
C ALA A 565 -21.01 -0.64 3.92
N GLU A 566 -21.79 -1.73 3.84
CA GLU A 566 -22.15 -2.57 4.99
C GLU A 566 -20.92 -3.16 5.67
N GLY A 567 -19.98 -3.71 4.90
CA GLY A 567 -18.78 -4.32 5.46
C GLY A 567 -17.88 -3.31 6.17
N ILE A 568 -17.70 -2.09 5.62
CA ILE A 568 -16.94 -1.02 6.26
C ILE A 568 -17.62 -0.56 7.55
N MET A 569 -18.93 -0.33 7.52
CA MET A 569 -19.66 0.12 8.70
C MET A 569 -19.67 -0.93 9.81
N ALA A 570 -19.87 -2.21 9.47
CA ALA A 570 -19.78 -3.31 10.44
C ALA A 570 -18.37 -3.43 11.06
N GLN A 571 -17.31 -3.25 10.27
CA GLN A 571 -15.93 -3.23 10.79
C GLN A 571 -15.68 -2.02 11.71
N SER A 572 -16.23 -0.85 11.39
CA SER A 572 -16.06 0.35 12.20
C SER A 572 -16.77 0.24 13.55
N GLU A 573 -17.99 -0.28 13.57
CA GLU A 573 -18.73 -0.57 14.81
C GLU A 573 -18.03 -1.64 15.65
N GLY A 574 -17.48 -2.67 15.02
CA GLY A 574 -16.67 -3.68 15.70
C GLY A 574 -15.36 -3.11 16.27
N ARG A 575 -14.71 -2.14 15.61
CA ARG A 575 -13.54 -1.44 16.14
C ARG A 575 -13.91 -0.51 17.30
N ASP A 576 -15.00 0.23 17.20
CA ASP A 576 -15.49 1.10 18.29
C ASP A 576 -15.85 0.29 19.53
N VAL A 577 -16.48 -0.89 19.36
CA VAL A 577 -16.77 -1.82 20.46
C VAL A 577 -15.48 -2.43 21.02
N ARG A 578 -14.50 -2.75 20.19
CA ARG A 578 -13.18 -3.22 20.66
C ARG A 578 -12.43 -2.13 21.38
N GLN A 579 -12.36 -0.91 20.86
CA GLN A 579 -11.73 0.23 21.54
C GLN A 579 -12.44 0.57 22.86
N ALA A 580 -13.76 0.50 22.92
CA ALA A 580 -14.51 0.67 24.15
C ALA A 580 -14.30 -0.50 25.15
N ARG A 581 -14.12 -1.72 24.66
CA ARG A 581 -13.76 -2.90 25.50
C ARG A 581 -12.29 -2.88 25.88
N ASP A 582 -11.38 -2.47 24.99
CA ASP A 582 -9.94 -2.38 25.26
C ASP A 582 -9.62 -1.27 26.25
N SER A 583 -10.42 -0.20 26.33
CA SER A 583 -10.34 0.77 27.42
C SER A 583 -10.80 0.20 28.79
N ALA A 584 -11.53 -0.93 28.79
CA ALA A 584 -11.99 -1.62 30.02
C ALA A 584 -11.12 -2.80 30.42
N SER A 585 -10.28 -3.37 29.53
CA SER A 585 -9.42 -4.51 29.80
C SER A 585 -8.08 -4.43 29.08
N VAL A 586 -7.26 -3.44 29.45
CA VAL A 586 -5.84 -3.47 29.06
C VAL A 586 -5.20 -4.67 29.75
N PHE A 587 -4.80 -5.68 28.97
CA PHE A 587 -3.97 -6.77 29.48
C PHE A 587 -2.61 -6.18 29.86
N VAL A 588 -2.41 -5.97 31.13
CA VAL A 588 -1.14 -5.44 31.66
C VAL A 588 -0.10 -6.56 31.59
N PRO A 589 0.95 -6.44 30.75
CA PRO A 589 1.93 -7.49 30.61
C PRO A 589 2.77 -7.66 31.88
N GLN A 590 3.29 -8.87 32.10
CA GLN A 590 4.32 -9.06 33.12
C GLN A 590 5.61 -8.38 32.66
N VAL A 591 6.04 -7.39 33.41
CA VAL A 591 7.25 -6.63 33.14
C VAL A 591 8.39 -7.15 34.01
N LYS A 592 9.56 -7.33 33.40
CA LYS A 592 10.78 -7.73 34.14
C LYS A 592 11.30 -6.55 34.95
N ASN A 593 11.90 -6.85 36.12
CA ASN A 593 12.70 -5.88 36.83
C ASN A 593 13.90 -5.43 35.99
N GLY A 594 14.45 -4.26 36.27
CA GLY A 594 15.58 -3.73 35.51
C GLY A 594 15.62 -2.21 35.51
N ASN A 595 15.95 -1.62 34.35
CA ASN A 595 15.91 -0.17 34.14
C ASN A 595 14.46 0.31 34.04
N ILE A 596 13.92 0.87 35.14
CA ILE A 596 12.52 1.33 35.20
C ILE A 596 12.22 2.57 34.36
N LEU A 597 13.23 3.39 34.02
CA LEU A 597 13.02 4.52 33.10
C LEU A 597 12.77 4.03 31.67
N SER A 598 13.55 3.04 31.23
CA SER A 598 13.33 2.40 29.93
C SER A 598 11.99 1.66 29.89
N ALA A 599 11.63 0.98 30.98
CA ALA A 599 10.34 0.31 31.10
C ALA A 599 9.17 1.30 31.03
N ASP A 600 9.26 2.44 31.75
CA ASP A 600 8.24 3.49 31.72
C ASP A 600 8.07 4.09 30.31
N PHE A 601 9.18 4.35 29.63
CA PHE A 601 9.15 4.83 28.25
C PHE A 601 8.45 3.85 27.31
N VAL A 602 8.84 2.58 27.32
CA VAL A 602 8.24 1.55 26.44
C VAL A 602 6.77 1.33 26.77
N LEU A 603 6.41 1.23 28.05
CA LEU A 603 5.01 1.06 28.47
C LEU A 603 4.14 2.23 28.08
N SER A 604 4.64 3.47 28.19
CA SER A 604 3.92 4.66 27.77
C SER A 604 3.70 4.71 26.24
N GLN A 605 4.69 4.28 25.45
CA GLN A 605 4.54 4.16 23.98
C GLN A 605 3.51 3.09 23.56
N LEU A 606 3.36 2.05 24.39
CA LEU A 606 2.34 1.01 24.19
C LEU A 606 0.96 1.37 24.78
N GLY A 607 0.80 2.60 25.30
CA GLY A 607 -0.46 3.05 25.91
C GLY A 607 -0.80 2.39 27.26
N ILE A 608 0.16 1.70 27.89
CA ILE A 608 -0.02 1.03 29.15
C ILE A 608 0.24 2.02 30.29
N LYS A 609 -0.74 2.18 31.18
CA LYS A 609 -0.61 3.09 32.33
C LYS A 609 0.47 2.61 33.30
N THR A 610 1.35 3.53 33.71
CA THR A 610 2.37 3.29 34.73
C THR A 610 2.10 4.12 35.97
N LYS A 611 2.33 3.55 37.15
CA LYS A 611 2.39 4.24 38.41
C LYS A 611 3.85 4.44 38.81
N ARG A 612 4.28 5.69 38.89
CA ARG A 612 5.67 6.07 39.13
C ARG A 612 5.90 6.24 40.63
N ASN A 613 6.33 5.20 41.29
CA ASN A 613 6.75 5.22 42.72
C ASN A 613 8.28 5.42 42.82
N TYR A 614 8.78 6.44 42.11
CA TYR A 614 10.16 6.93 42.20
C TYR A 614 10.19 8.47 42.09
N ILE A 615 11.20 9.07 42.74
CA ILE A 615 11.33 10.53 42.74
C ILE A 615 11.81 11.00 41.37
N ALA A 616 11.01 11.86 40.72
CA ALA A 616 11.25 12.34 39.36
C ALA A 616 12.45 13.31 39.21
N ASN A 617 13.11 13.69 40.32
CA ASN A 617 14.16 14.72 40.33
C ASN A 617 15.58 14.17 40.28
N ILE A 618 15.81 12.98 39.73
CA ILE A 618 17.16 12.55 39.40
C ILE A 618 17.46 13.04 37.97
N ALA A 619 17.64 14.35 37.84
CA ALA A 619 18.20 14.97 36.65
C ALA A 619 19.59 14.35 36.42
N ASN A 620 19.81 13.78 35.21
CA ASN A 620 21.07 13.23 34.70
C ASN A 620 21.44 11.77 35.00
N THR A 621 20.54 10.87 35.39
CA THR A 621 20.85 9.45 35.38
C THR A 621 20.28 8.76 34.13
N SER A 622 21.16 8.15 33.33
CA SER A 622 20.78 7.37 32.15
C SER A 622 20.10 6.02 32.47
N ALA A 623 20.13 5.60 33.72
CA ALA A 623 19.52 4.37 34.16
C ALA A 623 19.05 4.48 35.63
N LEU A 624 17.81 4.12 35.89
CA LEU A 624 17.25 3.99 37.26
C LEU A 624 16.79 2.53 37.44
N TRP A 625 17.37 1.86 38.40
CA TRP A 625 17.11 0.44 38.64
C TRP A 625 15.94 0.25 39.60
N GLY A 626 15.10 -0.74 39.32
CA GLY A 626 13.93 -0.97 40.16
C GLY A 626 13.13 -2.21 39.81
N GLN A 627 12.02 -2.35 40.51
CA GLN A 627 11.05 -3.42 40.34
C GLN A 627 9.85 -2.93 39.55
N ALA A 628 9.34 -3.77 38.67
CA ALA A 628 8.09 -3.58 37.94
C ALA A 628 7.04 -4.57 38.48
N LYS A 629 6.02 -4.06 39.16
CA LYS A 629 4.92 -4.87 39.71
C LYS A 629 3.68 -4.70 38.83
N THR A 630 3.23 -5.80 38.24
CA THR A 630 2.05 -5.80 37.39
C THR A 630 0.78 -5.74 38.25
N GLY A 631 -0.01 -4.68 38.10
CA GLY A 631 -1.35 -4.53 38.69
C GLY A 631 -2.44 -4.91 37.66
N THR A 632 -3.69 -4.76 38.04
CA THR A 632 -4.86 -5.06 37.18
C THR A 632 -4.99 -4.11 35.98
N HIS A 633 -4.62 -2.84 36.14
CA HIS A 633 -4.80 -1.78 35.13
C HIS A 633 -3.56 -0.90 34.88
N TYR A 634 -2.45 -1.18 35.57
CA TYR A 634 -1.22 -0.39 35.48
C TYR A 634 -0.02 -1.24 35.90
N VAL A 635 1.17 -0.80 35.54
CA VAL A 635 2.44 -1.32 36.06
C VAL A 635 2.99 -0.34 37.07
N ASP A 636 3.21 -0.82 38.31
CA ASP A 636 3.83 -0.05 39.39
C ASP A 636 5.35 -0.13 39.27
N LEU A 637 6.01 0.98 39.02
CA LEU A 637 7.46 1.09 38.87
C LEU A 637 8.04 1.65 40.17
N VAL A 638 8.75 0.79 40.90
CA VAL A 638 9.30 1.11 42.22
C VAL A 638 10.81 1.17 42.14
N HIS A 639 11.40 2.29 42.53
CA HIS A 639 12.86 2.42 42.61
C HIS A 639 13.41 1.48 43.70
N GLN A 640 14.42 0.70 43.36
CA GLN A 640 15.16 -0.13 44.29
C GLN A 640 16.54 0.50 44.49
N GLY A 641 16.81 0.95 45.73
CA GLY A 641 18.11 1.48 46.10
C GLY A 641 19.19 0.46 45.81
N VAL A 642 20.18 0.84 45.05
CA VAL A 642 21.31 -0.06 44.75
C VAL A 642 22.32 0.04 45.87
N PRO A 643 22.69 -1.09 46.53
CA PRO A 643 23.70 -1.07 47.61
C PRO A 643 25.01 -0.44 47.12
N SER A 644 25.85 -0.02 48.05
CA SER A 644 27.17 0.57 47.72
C SER A 644 27.93 -0.31 46.73
N THR A 645 28.84 0.28 45.96
CA THR A 645 29.62 -0.42 44.90
C THR A 645 30.43 -1.62 45.41
N LYS A 646 30.53 -1.78 46.74
CA LYS A 646 31.23 -2.89 47.40
C LYS A 646 30.34 -4.10 47.72
N HIS A 647 29.05 -4.04 47.48
CA HIS A 647 28.09 -5.09 47.78
C HIS A 647 27.38 -5.64 46.54
N VAL A 648 27.12 -6.95 46.58
CA VAL A 648 26.41 -7.66 45.50
C VAL A 648 24.99 -7.09 45.34
N PRO A 649 24.57 -6.67 44.13
CA PRO A 649 23.22 -6.16 43.92
C PRO A 649 22.18 -7.27 43.91
N ASP A 650 20.94 -6.94 44.23
CA ASP A 650 19.80 -7.81 43.99
C ASP A 650 19.37 -7.69 42.51
N VAL A 651 19.51 -8.79 41.78
CA VAL A 651 19.13 -8.87 40.35
C VAL A 651 17.95 -9.81 40.11
N MET A 652 17.25 -10.20 41.18
CA MET A 652 16.08 -11.08 41.08
C MET A 652 14.97 -10.45 40.23
N GLY A 653 14.39 -11.23 39.33
CA GLY A 653 13.35 -10.78 38.41
C GLY A 653 13.83 -9.93 37.23
N MET A 654 15.12 -9.63 37.11
CA MET A 654 15.71 -8.88 36.00
C MET A 654 15.94 -9.78 34.79
N GLY A 655 15.93 -9.16 33.59
CA GLY A 655 16.43 -9.82 32.39
C GLY A 655 17.93 -10.07 32.44
N ALA A 656 18.41 -11.07 31.68
CA ALA A 656 19.83 -11.45 31.66
C ALA A 656 20.77 -10.27 31.41
N ARG A 657 20.43 -9.39 30.45
CA ARG A 657 21.25 -8.22 30.07
C ARG A 657 21.43 -7.24 31.23
N ASP A 658 20.35 -6.88 31.88
CA ASP A 658 20.34 -5.92 32.96
C ASP A 658 21.04 -6.49 34.21
N ALA A 659 20.79 -7.76 34.51
CA ALA A 659 21.42 -8.47 35.64
C ALA A 659 22.95 -8.55 35.44
N VAL A 660 23.41 -8.96 34.27
CA VAL A 660 24.86 -9.04 33.97
C VAL A 660 25.50 -7.66 34.06
N TYR A 661 24.89 -6.66 33.45
CA TYR A 661 25.40 -5.29 33.50
C TYR A 661 25.62 -4.78 34.91
N LEU A 662 24.61 -4.95 35.79
CA LEU A 662 24.73 -4.53 37.20
C LEU A 662 25.78 -5.28 37.97
N MET A 663 25.96 -6.59 37.74
CA MET A 663 26.95 -7.42 38.41
C MET A 663 28.37 -7.08 37.93
N GLU A 664 28.58 -7.02 36.59
CA GLU A 664 29.91 -6.79 36.01
C GLU A 664 30.41 -5.37 36.25
N GLN A 665 29.52 -4.38 36.29
CA GLN A 665 29.86 -3.01 36.68
C GLN A 665 30.49 -2.94 38.09
N ARG A 666 30.25 -3.96 38.95
CA ARG A 666 30.82 -4.11 40.29
C ARG A 666 31.95 -5.09 40.35
N GLY A 667 32.41 -5.61 39.23
CA GLY A 667 33.51 -6.55 39.13
C GLY A 667 33.17 -8.00 39.48
N VAL A 668 31.86 -8.34 39.56
CA VAL A 668 31.40 -9.72 39.77
C VAL A 668 31.15 -10.35 38.40
N LYS A 669 31.88 -11.42 38.08
CA LYS A 669 31.67 -12.17 36.84
C LYS A 669 30.35 -12.94 36.89
N CYS A 670 29.63 -13.03 35.77
CA CYS A 670 28.37 -13.76 35.70
C CYS A 670 28.47 -15.03 34.86
N ARG A 671 27.83 -16.10 35.36
CA ARG A 671 27.53 -17.30 34.59
C ARG A 671 26.02 -17.45 34.50
N ILE A 672 25.49 -17.49 33.26
CA ILE A 672 24.04 -17.59 33.01
C ILE A 672 23.67 -19.03 32.77
N ILE A 673 22.57 -19.49 33.38
CA ILE A 673 21.93 -20.79 33.14
C ILE A 673 20.43 -20.54 32.91
N GLY A 674 19.89 -21.00 31.77
CA GLY A 674 18.49 -20.84 31.40
C GLY A 674 18.19 -19.59 30.56
N ARG A 675 16.90 -19.26 30.41
CA ARG A 675 16.40 -18.11 29.64
C ARG A 675 15.20 -17.48 30.37
N GLY A 676 15.01 -16.18 30.21
CA GLY A 676 13.87 -15.49 30.82
C GLY A 676 14.28 -14.39 31.79
N LYS A 677 13.82 -14.46 33.02
CA LYS A 677 14.17 -13.56 34.15
C LYS A 677 14.98 -14.32 35.22
N VAL A 678 15.82 -13.61 35.94
CA VAL A 678 16.61 -14.22 37.04
C VAL A 678 15.66 -14.68 38.15
N VAL A 679 15.66 -15.96 38.44
CA VAL A 679 14.90 -16.59 39.52
C VAL A 679 15.80 -16.99 40.70
N LYS A 680 17.12 -17.08 40.49
CA LYS A 680 18.09 -17.40 41.51
C LYS A 680 19.45 -16.78 41.22
N GLN A 681 20.09 -16.19 42.20
CA GLN A 681 21.51 -15.79 42.17
C GLN A 681 22.31 -16.54 43.25
N SER A 682 23.50 -17.02 42.86
CA SER A 682 24.30 -17.90 43.76
C SER A 682 24.97 -17.14 44.91
N ILE A 683 25.19 -15.84 44.74
CA ILE A 683 25.73 -14.98 45.80
C ILE A 683 24.57 -14.12 46.32
N PRO A 684 24.27 -14.14 47.64
CA PRO A 684 23.16 -13.37 48.18
C PRO A 684 23.31 -11.87 47.97
N PRO A 685 22.19 -11.14 47.71
CA PRO A 685 22.19 -9.67 47.67
C PRO A 685 22.72 -9.08 48.98
N GLY A 686 23.50 -7.99 48.87
CA GLY A 686 24.05 -7.28 50.02
C GLY A 686 25.34 -7.91 50.62
N GLN A 687 25.79 -9.04 50.09
CA GLN A 687 27.07 -9.63 50.49
C GLN A 687 28.24 -8.76 50.01
N TYR A 688 29.33 -8.67 50.74
CA TYR A 688 30.56 -7.95 50.36
C TYR A 688 31.24 -8.67 49.18
N ILE A 689 31.64 -7.92 48.14
CA ILE A 689 32.25 -8.47 46.93
C ILE A 689 33.73 -8.79 47.18
N HIS A 690 34.13 -10.06 47.02
CA HIS A 690 35.52 -10.48 47.04
C HIS A 690 36.14 -10.50 45.63
N ARG A 691 37.44 -10.30 45.52
CA ARG A 691 38.13 -10.24 44.21
C ARG A 691 37.95 -11.55 43.42
N ARG A 692 37.50 -11.46 42.15
CA ARG A 692 37.32 -12.57 41.21
C ARG A 692 36.17 -13.53 41.51
N GLU A 693 35.14 -13.11 42.24
CA GLU A 693 33.93 -13.93 42.43
C GLU A 693 33.14 -14.08 41.15
N THR A 694 32.56 -15.26 40.97
CA THR A 694 31.64 -15.56 39.87
C THR A 694 30.25 -15.87 40.43
N CYS A 695 29.26 -15.09 40.07
CA CYS A 695 27.87 -15.32 40.43
C CYS A 695 27.16 -16.11 39.33
N THR A 696 26.56 -17.26 39.68
CA THR A 696 25.69 -18.00 38.77
C THR A 696 24.29 -17.46 38.89
N LEU A 697 23.73 -17.01 37.75
CA LEU A 697 22.37 -16.53 37.60
C LEU A 697 21.53 -17.60 36.91
N THR A 698 20.51 -18.11 37.58
CA THR A 698 19.55 -19.05 36.98
C THR A 698 18.36 -18.24 36.50
N LEU A 699 17.96 -18.44 35.22
CA LEU A 699 16.86 -17.74 34.56
C LEU A 699 15.76 -18.73 34.16
N GLU A 700 14.51 -18.29 34.34
CA GLU A 700 13.28 -18.98 33.90
C GLU A 700 12.31 -18.01 33.27
#